data_78b57c716aa4a5c310bea4dbce88a457
#
_entry.id   78b57c716aa4a5c310bea4dbce88a457
#
_cell.length_a   1.000
_cell.length_b   1.000
_cell.length_c   1.000
_cell.angle_alpha   90.00
_cell.angle_beta   90.00
_cell.angle_gamma   90.00
#
_symmetry.space_group_name_H-M   'P 1'
#
loop_
_entity.id
_entity.type
_entity.pdbx_description
1 polymer ?
#
loop_
_entity_poly.entity_id
_entity_poly.type
_entity_poly.pdbx_seq_one_letter_code
_entity_poly.pdbx_strand_id
1 'polypeptide(L)'
;MPVGFAMAQGINLNAAVSGGAEVGIETRAGGKPSADPAPKTFETASIVPRFRRQRFERPGPPPSRPAIPTTNQAAGGPHSRYNKTMTIGITGPERKVPRQSAVVRSIIAAAFVAICLILLWLTSDFLVDWLWFSAIGYPQVFWTTIGAKAVVFFAVWTGTAVVLWLNGWLAVHFARRQPTQSVAAFVQNLAGNVPPDLFAVMRDRLPWPRVIAGGAGLLALLVAAAEAGNWGIILPFFYHVPYGADDPLFNKDISFYLFVLPAYILVKNWMLLTLVLSALFAAAIYWVHGDIEYGIHRRSMSPTAIAHGSALLALLLVVKAWSYVLDRYLLLYGDNGVVVGASYTDVHVGLPGLWLMIGLSIIAAFAALANLRVRTYRLPAAAVLLVVIGSFVLSGVAPVLFRQFFVKPSELELEKPYVERNIALTRQAYNLDQIAAKPFTAEQELTFKTLDANKATIENIRLWDWQPLSDTYAQLQEIRTYYKFHHLDVDRYWLDGSYQSVMISARELRPSLLPPNAQTWVNRHVLFTHGTGAVMSPVTRKSTEGLPFFYLRDIPPVADGGPQIREPRIYYGEERDSYVIVKGSTPEFDYPKGKDNVYAAYDGTGGVPIGAMVWRGLFAYYFNDPNLVLSGYITADSRIMIRRNIQQRVRTIAPFLRLDHDPYLVISDGRMFWMQDAYTVSSYFPYAQPAQELDLNYIRNSVKVIVDAYNGTVDFYLIDTRDPVAATFQRIFPGLFKPFSVMPPDLQKHIRYPEDLFLIQARLYQTYHMEAADVFYNREDLWQFPRQPGGGGIATMAPYYIIMRLPGEPQAEFFLMLPMVPSRRDNMIAWLAARCDAPDYGKLIVYEFPKEKLVYGPFQIEARINQSTEISQQITLWNQMGSRVIRGANLLVIPIENSILYVTPLYLRAEHGHLPELKRVIAAYGEHVVMKETLAEALSALFIESGAAPAVSTTTEERPVTGPAASRAREALDRYNQAVERLKSGDWKGFGTQFDAMRELLEEMNRRSTGH
;
A
#
# COMPACT_ATOMS: atom_id res chain seq x y z
N MET A 1 12.53 17.05 3.83
CA MET A 1 12.76 17.91 2.65
C MET A 1 12.56 17.06 1.42
N PRO A 2 11.51 17.23 0.63
CA PRO A 2 11.21 16.38 -0.54
C PRO A 2 11.59 17.14 -1.82
N VAL A 3 12.85 17.14 -2.19
CA VAL A 3 13.32 17.66 -3.50
C VAL A 3 14.33 16.70 -4.15
N GLY A 4 14.70 15.61 -3.48
CA GLY A 4 15.69 14.65 -3.98
C GLY A 4 15.13 13.44 -4.74
N PHE A 5 13.83 13.25 -4.79
CA PHE A 5 13.23 11.98 -5.31
C PHE A 5 12.79 12.04 -6.79
N ALA A 6 12.76 13.21 -7.41
CA ALA A 6 12.25 13.38 -8.78
C ALA A 6 13.30 13.27 -9.90
N MET A 7 14.59 13.11 -9.58
CA MET A 7 15.64 13.02 -10.63
C MET A 7 16.20 11.61 -10.85
N ALA A 8 15.72 10.61 -10.15
CA ALA A 8 16.16 9.21 -10.35
C ALA A 8 15.22 8.36 -11.19
N GLN A 9 14.07 8.88 -11.55
CA GLN A 9 13.19 8.22 -12.53
C GLN A 9 13.28 8.98 -13.84
N GLY A 10 13.80 8.31 -14.87
CA GLY A 10 13.87 8.83 -16.21
C GLY A 10 12.47 9.07 -16.76
N ILE A 11 11.93 10.26 -16.53
CA ILE A 11 10.70 10.70 -17.17
C ILE A 11 10.99 10.97 -18.63
N ASN A 12 10.38 10.17 -19.47
CA ASN A 12 10.40 10.31 -20.93
C ASN A 12 9.62 11.57 -21.32
N LEU A 13 10.32 12.63 -21.69
CA LEU A 13 9.78 13.97 -22.05
C LEU A 13 9.17 14.00 -23.46
N ASN A 14 8.56 12.90 -23.92
CA ASN A 14 7.95 12.81 -25.25
C ASN A 14 6.41 12.66 -25.27
N ALA A 15 5.71 12.95 -24.18
CA ALA A 15 4.24 12.85 -24.13
C ALA A 15 3.50 14.20 -24.11
N ALA A 16 4.02 15.23 -24.73
CA ALA A 16 3.39 16.55 -24.74
C ALA A 16 3.33 17.21 -26.13
N VAL A 17 3.01 16.47 -27.17
CA VAL A 17 2.54 17.07 -28.45
C VAL A 17 1.67 16.05 -29.19
N SER A 18 0.39 15.94 -28.85
CA SER A 18 -0.68 15.53 -29.76
C SER A 18 -2.06 15.77 -29.15
N GLY A 19 -2.50 17.02 -29.15
CA GLY A 19 -3.88 17.43 -28.93
C GLY A 19 -4.38 18.12 -30.18
N GLY A 20 -4.70 17.36 -31.22
CA GLY A 20 -5.34 17.86 -32.43
C GLY A 20 -6.84 18.04 -32.20
N ALA A 21 -7.30 19.26 -32.43
CA ALA A 21 -8.69 19.66 -32.44
C ALA A 21 -9.39 19.08 -33.68
N GLU A 22 -10.51 18.39 -33.49
CA GLU A 22 -11.51 18.17 -34.54
C GLU A 22 -12.67 19.10 -34.31
N VAL A 23 -12.87 19.98 -35.30
CA VAL A 23 -14.02 20.87 -35.47
C VAL A 23 -15.11 20.08 -36.20
N GLY A 24 -16.21 19.82 -35.52
CA GLY A 24 -17.44 19.33 -36.11
C GLY A 24 -18.50 20.44 -36.10
N ILE A 25 -18.83 20.94 -37.27
CA ILE A 25 -19.93 21.87 -37.55
C ILE A 25 -21.20 21.04 -37.72
N GLU A 26 -22.26 21.36 -36.94
CA GLU A 26 -23.63 21.15 -37.42
C GLU A 26 -24.62 22.19 -36.81
N THR A 27 -25.53 22.60 -37.63
CA THR A 27 -26.33 23.82 -37.62
C THR A 27 -27.74 23.63 -37.04
N ARG A 28 -28.24 24.72 -36.38
CA ARG A 28 -29.62 25.23 -36.31
C ARG A 28 -30.75 24.37 -35.70
N ALA A 29 -31.51 24.82 -34.74
CA ALA A 29 -32.48 25.95 -34.67
C ALA A 29 -33.19 26.01 -33.32
N GLY A 30 -33.31 27.18 -32.76
CA GLY A 30 -34.56 27.92 -32.52
C GLY A 30 -35.27 27.68 -31.17
N GLY A 31 -35.31 28.73 -30.32
CA GLY A 31 -36.32 28.91 -29.29
C GLY A 31 -35.80 29.49 -27.96
N LYS A 32 -36.01 30.79 -27.79
CA LYS A 32 -35.92 31.56 -26.51
C LYS A 32 -37.35 31.88 -26.04
N PRO A 33 -37.60 32.49 -24.83
CA PRO A 33 -36.97 32.39 -23.49
C PRO A 33 -38.00 32.27 -22.33
N SER A 34 -37.60 31.98 -21.10
CA SER A 34 -38.15 32.63 -19.92
C SER A 34 -37.34 32.38 -18.66
N ALA A 35 -37.35 33.38 -17.78
CA ALA A 35 -36.56 33.74 -16.63
C ALA A 35 -36.56 32.78 -15.41
N ASP A 36 -35.39 32.69 -14.78
CA ASP A 36 -34.99 32.72 -13.35
C ASP A 36 -35.85 32.02 -12.24
N PRO A 37 -35.27 31.55 -11.13
CA PRO A 37 -34.03 31.92 -10.46
C PRO A 37 -33.15 30.76 -9.98
N ALA A 38 -31.89 31.11 -9.66
CA ALA A 38 -30.81 30.27 -9.15
C ALA A 38 -31.08 29.56 -7.82
N PRO A 39 -30.53 28.35 -7.60
CA PRO A 39 -30.30 27.84 -6.29
C PRO A 39 -28.82 27.97 -5.86
N LYS A 40 -28.67 28.27 -4.59
CA LYS A 40 -27.47 28.50 -3.80
C LYS A 40 -26.49 27.34 -3.89
N THR A 41 -25.25 27.67 -4.20
CA THR A 41 -24.08 26.81 -4.07
C THR A 41 -23.83 26.44 -2.61
N PHE A 42 -23.85 25.17 -2.30
CA PHE A 42 -23.25 24.64 -1.07
C PHE A 42 -21.76 24.37 -1.32
N GLU A 43 -20.91 25.15 -0.66
CA GLU A 43 -19.47 24.92 -0.58
C GLU A 43 -19.18 23.64 0.22
N THR A 44 -18.51 22.70 -0.40
CA THR A 44 -17.85 21.59 0.26
C THR A 44 -16.58 22.10 0.95
N ALA A 45 -16.62 22.21 2.25
CA ALA A 45 -15.47 22.55 3.09
C ALA A 45 -14.50 21.37 3.18
N SER A 46 -13.40 21.43 2.47
CA SER A 46 -12.23 20.62 2.73
C SER A 46 -11.43 21.21 3.89
N ILE A 47 -11.37 20.50 5.00
CA ILE A 47 -10.59 20.87 6.18
C ILE A 47 -9.13 20.54 5.94
N VAL A 48 -8.33 21.54 5.60
CA VAL A 48 -6.87 21.50 5.70
C VAL A 48 -6.47 22.37 6.89
N PRO A 49 -5.72 21.90 7.88
CA PRO A 49 -5.31 22.76 8.98
C PRO A 49 -4.24 23.76 8.52
N ARG A 50 -4.63 25.02 8.43
CA ARG A 50 -3.71 26.13 8.26
C ARG A 50 -2.97 26.38 9.55
N PHE A 51 -1.67 26.12 9.58
CA PHE A 51 -0.76 26.67 10.57
C PHE A 51 -0.79 28.22 10.48
N ARG A 52 -1.29 28.85 11.54
CA ARG A 52 -1.29 30.29 11.76
C ARG A 52 0.14 30.71 12.08
N ARG A 53 0.82 31.37 11.13
CA ARG A 53 2.04 32.15 11.43
C ARG A 53 1.62 33.34 12.29
N GLN A 54 2.00 33.36 13.56
CA GLN A 54 2.02 34.56 14.37
C GLN A 54 3.12 35.49 13.83
N ARG A 55 2.69 36.65 13.34
CA ARG A 55 3.59 37.78 13.08
C ARG A 55 4.06 38.29 14.43
N PHE A 56 5.33 38.24 14.66
CA PHE A 56 5.99 39.04 15.70
C PHE A 56 5.93 40.50 15.24
N GLU A 57 5.18 41.32 15.95
CA GLU A 57 5.24 42.76 15.87
C GLU A 57 6.53 43.22 16.51
N ARG A 58 7.28 44.09 15.81
CA ARG A 58 8.46 44.77 16.34
C ARG A 58 7.99 45.77 17.40
N PRO A 59 8.65 45.88 18.59
CA PRO A 59 8.36 46.94 19.52
C PRO A 59 8.82 48.29 18.96
N GLY A 60 7.92 49.28 19.07
CA GLY A 60 8.20 50.65 18.71
C GLY A 60 9.22 51.30 19.62
N PRO A 61 9.78 52.46 19.20
CA PRO A 61 10.83 53.14 19.96
C PRO A 61 10.28 53.75 21.27
N PRO A 62 11.16 53.87 22.31
CA PRO A 62 10.77 54.43 23.60
C PRO A 62 10.52 55.94 23.56
N PRO A 63 9.68 56.49 24.45
CA PRO A 63 9.31 57.90 24.45
C PRO A 63 10.40 58.79 24.96
N SER A 64 10.51 59.94 24.29
CA SER A 64 11.39 61.05 24.57
C SER A 64 11.28 61.63 26.01
N ARG A 65 12.41 61.79 26.70
CA ARG A 65 12.51 62.55 27.94
C ARG A 65 12.37 64.06 27.69
N PRO A 66 11.80 64.82 28.63
CA PRO A 66 11.58 66.26 28.50
C PRO A 66 12.88 67.08 28.69
N ALA A 67 12.90 68.19 27.94
CA ALA A 67 13.94 69.20 27.98
C ALA A 67 13.96 69.98 29.32
N ILE A 68 15.11 70.33 29.81
CA ILE A 68 15.37 71.32 30.84
C ILE A 68 16.18 72.45 30.23
N PRO A 69 15.95 73.73 30.58
CA PRO A 69 16.25 74.86 29.75
C PRO A 69 17.68 75.38 29.99
N THR A 70 18.24 75.97 28.89
CA THR A 70 19.48 76.75 28.85
C THR A 70 19.32 78.09 29.55
N THR A 71 20.30 78.46 30.34
CA THR A 71 20.62 79.89 30.57
C THR A 71 22.06 80.18 30.29
N ASN A 72 22.23 81.19 29.41
CA ASN A 72 23.48 81.82 29.01
C ASN A 72 24.16 82.57 30.18
N GLN A 73 25.54 82.71 30.15
CA GLN A 73 26.28 83.98 30.09
C GLN A 73 27.77 83.63 30.33
N ALA A 74 28.59 83.81 29.37
CA ALA A 74 29.39 84.97 28.92
C ALA A 74 30.66 85.27 29.80
N ALA A 75 31.68 85.26 29.07
CA ALA A 75 32.92 86.22 29.16
C ALA A 75 34.11 85.76 29.95
N GLY A 76 35.22 85.90 29.28
CA GLY A 76 36.53 86.43 29.78
C GLY A 76 37.67 85.37 29.79
N GLY A 77 38.51 85.42 28.85
CA GLY A 77 39.88 84.95 28.96
C GLY A 77 40.74 86.05 29.73
N PRO A 78 42.04 86.06 29.78
CA PRO A 78 43.09 85.09 29.30
C PRO A 78 44.22 84.85 30.33
N HIS A 79 45.20 84.07 29.90
CA HIS A 79 46.60 83.99 30.31
C HIS A 79 47.12 83.10 31.46
N SER A 80 48.10 82.32 31.04
CA SER A 80 49.45 82.19 31.61
C SER A 80 49.77 80.99 32.52
N ARG A 81 50.53 80.09 31.96
CA ARG A 81 51.73 79.45 32.54
C ARG A 81 51.65 78.93 33.99
N TYR A 82 51.82 77.72 34.25
CA TYR A 82 52.99 77.11 34.90
C TYR A 82 52.93 75.60 35.06
N ASN A 83 54.09 74.98 34.72
CA ASN A 83 54.34 73.56 35.03
C ASN A 83 54.31 73.26 36.52
N LYS A 84 53.67 72.11 36.89
CA LYS A 84 54.18 71.25 37.93
C LYS A 84 53.62 69.87 37.84
N THR A 85 54.47 68.91 37.62
CA THR A 85 54.34 67.49 37.79
C THR A 85 53.80 67.12 39.19
N MET A 86 52.69 66.47 39.27
CA MET A 86 52.20 65.78 40.50
C MET A 86 51.68 64.42 40.11
N THR A 87 52.46 63.36 40.44
CA THR A 87 52.11 61.94 40.33
C THR A 87 51.16 61.63 41.40
N ILE A 88 49.84 61.38 41.11
CA ILE A 88 48.89 60.80 42.01
C ILE A 88 48.67 59.39 41.56
N GLY A 89 49.14 58.42 42.35
CA GLY A 89 48.82 56.97 42.18
C GLY A 89 47.40 56.76 42.49
N ILE A 90 46.59 56.41 41.52
CA ILE A 90 45.23 55.84 41.70
C ILE A 90 45.38 54.34 41.54
N THR A 91 45.45 53.61 42.63
CA THR A 91 45.20 52.14 42.67
C THR A 91 43.76 51.93 42.42
N GLY A 92 43.37 51.72 41.16
CA GLY A 92 42.07 51.16 40.80
C GLY A 92 42.04 49.62 41.01
N PRO A 93 40.89 48.97 41.35
CA PRO A 93 40.86 47.54 41.56
C PRO A 93 41.16 46.80 40.22
N GLU A 94 42.16 45.92 40.24
CA GLU A 94 42.48 45.04 39.13
C GLU A 94 41.24 44.22 38.78
N ARG A 95 40.63 44.55 37.67
CA ARG A 95 39.70 43.61 37.00
C ARG A 95 40.53 42.41 36.56
N LYS A 96 40.42 41.30 37.32
CA LYS A 96 40.92 39.99 36.93
C LYS A 96 40.29 39.65 35.62
N VAL A 97 40.98 39.79 34.51
CA VAL A 97 40.61 39.21 33.21
C VAL A 97 40.47 37.70 33.43
N PRO A 98 39.32 37.10 33.12
CA PRO A 98 39.16 35.66 33.32
C PRO A 98 40.20 34.96 32.47
N ARG A 99 40.94 34.05 33.07
CA ARG A 99 42.03 33.30 32.43
C ARG A 99 41.50 32.72 31.15
N GLN A 100 42.03 33.11 30.01
CA GLN A 100 41.72 32.62 28.63
C GLN A 100 41.64 31.08 28.59
N SER A 101 42.37 30.37 29.46
CA SER A 101 42.33 28.94 29.60
C SER A 101 40.96 28.35 30.09
N ALA A 102 40.20 29.11 30.90
CA ALA A 102 38.91 28.62 31.36
C ALA A 102 37.82 28.70 30.29
N VAL A 103 37.80 29.82 29.53
CA VAL A 103 36.86 29.99 28.38
C VAL A 103 37.16 29.00 27.27
N VAL A 104 38.42 28.78 26.96
CA VAL A 104 38.83 27.78 25.95
C VAL A 104 38.44 26.36 26.40
N ARG A 105 38.66 26.01 27.66
CA ARG A 105 38.20 24.70 28.20
C ARG A 105 36.69 24.55 28.16
N SER A 106 35.90 25.57 28.44
CA SER A 106 34.45 25.56 28.34
C SER A 106 33.98 25.42 26.90
N ILE A 107 34.60 26.06 25.94
CA ILE A 107 34.31 25.91 24.49
C ILE A 107 34.65 24.51 24.01
N ILE A 108 35.81 23.95 24.41
CA ILE A 108 36.20 22.59 24.07
C ILE A 108 35.21 21.56 24.68
N ALA A 109 34.82 21.77 25.96
CA ALA A 109 33.82 20.89 26.59
C ALA A 109 32.44 20.98 25.91
N ALA A 110 31.99 22.21 25.57
CA ALA A 110 30.74 22.42 24.84
C ALA A 110 30.78 21.78 23.43
N ALA A 111 31.91 21.94 22.71
CA ALA A 111 32.12 21.31 21.42
C ALA A 111 32.16 19.78 21.53
N PHE A 112 32.81 19.24 22.56
CA PHE A 112 32.80 17.81 22.83
C PHE A 112 31.39 17.28 23.11
N VAL A 113 30.62 17.96 23.97
CA VAL A 113 29.23 17.61 24.24
C VAL A 113 28.35 17.68 22.97
N ALA A 114 28.53 18.72 22.15
CA ALA A 114 27.84 18.87 20.88
C ALA A 114 28.16 17.71 19.91
N ILE A 115 29.44 17.34 19.83
CA ILE A 115 29.90 16.20 19.03
C ILE A 115 29.29 14.89 19.57
N CYS A 116 29.26 14.66 20.87
CA CYS A 116 28.64 13.49 21.49
C CYS A 116 27.13 13.44 21.21
N LEU A 117 26.44 14.57 21.27
CA LEU A 117 25.01 14.66 20.94
C LEU A 117 24.76 14.37 19.45
N ILE A 118 25.59 14.90 18.55
CA ILE A 118 25.52 14.62 17.12
C ILE A 118 25.80 13.12 16.86
N LEU A 119 26.81 12.56 17.48
CA LEU A 119 27.11 11.12 17.37
C LEU A 119 25.96 10.27 17.92
N LEU A 120 25.38 10.64 19.05
CA LEU A 120 24.20 9.96 19.59
C LEU A 120 23.02 10.07 18.64
N TRP A 121 22.78 11.22 18.03
CA TRP A 121 21.73 11.42 17.03
C TRP A 121 21.97 10.55 15.80
N LEU A 122 23.18 10.47 15.29
CA LEU A 122 23.51 9.65 14.13
C LEU A 122 23.48 8.13 14.42
N THR A 123 23.66 7.73 15.67
CA THR A 123 23.75 6.31 16.05
C THR A 123 22.52 5.78 16.79
N SER A 124 21.59 6.64 17.22
CA SER A 124 20.43 6.21 18.00
C SER A 124 19.55 5.24 17.26
N ASP A 125 19.21 5.54 16.01
CA ASP A 125 18.38 4.66 15.16
C ASP A 125 19.07 3.30 14.94
N PHE A 126 20.39 3.35 14.65
CA PHE A 126 21.19 2.15 14.48
C PHE A 126 21.18 1.25 15.72
N LEU A 127 21.38 1.84 16.93
CA LEU A 127 21.43 1.11 18.18
C LEU A 127 20.04 0.53 18.57
N VAL A 128 18.98 1.33 18.37
CA VAL A 128 17.61 0.87 18.62
C VAL A 128 17.25 -0.28 17.67
N ASP A 129 17.58 -0.15 16.39
CA ASP A 129 17.37 -1.20 15.40
C ASP A 129 18.16 -2.46 15.75
N TRP A 130 19.44 -2.33 16.09
CA TRP A 130 20.25 -3.48 16.50
C TRP A 130 19.70 -4.21 17.72
N LEU A 131 19.28 -3.47 18.75
CA LEU A 131 18.66 -4.05 19.95
C LEU A 131 17.35 -4.77 19.59
N TRP A 132 16.54 -4.15 18.76
CA TRP A 132 15.27 -4.71 18.35
C TRP A 132 15.44 -5.98 17.50
N PHE A 133 16.28 -5.96 16.47
CA PHE A 133 16.57 -7.13 15.64
C PHE A 133 17.17 -8.28 16.46
N SER A 134 18.01 -7.95 17.46
CA SER A 134 18.56 -8.95 18.39
C SER A 134 17.47 -9.55 19.27
N ALA A 135 16.54 -8.73 19.77
CA ALA A 135 15.44 -9.20 20.64
C ALA A 135 14.41 -10.09 19.91
N ILE A 136 14.20 -9.89 18.61
CA ILE A 136 13.24 -10.68 17.81
C ILE A 136 13.89 -11.88 17.11
N GLY A 137 15.22 -12.11 17.30
CA GLY A 137 15.94 -13.27 16.75
C GLY A 137 16.46 -13.12 15.32
N TYR A 138 16.48 -11.90 14.75
CA TYR A 138 16.98 -11.61 13.40
C TYR A 138 18.24 -10.74 13.32
N PRO A 139 19.25 -10.88 14.21
CA PRO A 139 20.46 -10.06 14.15
C PRO A 139 21.22 -10.23 12.84
N GLN A 140 21.17 -11.42 12.23
CA GLN A 140 21.84 -11.70 10.97
C GLN A 140 21.25 -10.87 9.80
N VAL A 141 19.91 -10.71 9.74
CA VAL A 141 19.25 -9.86 8.73
C VAL A 141 19.70 -8.41 8.87
N PHE A 142 19.77 -7.91 10.11
CA PHE A 142 20.27 -6.57 10.41
C PHE A 142 21.70 -6.39 9.90
N TRP A 143 22.64 -7.28 10.28
CA TRP A 143 24.03 -7.14 9.89
C TRP A 143 24.26 -7.30 8.39
N THR A 144 23.53 -8.22 7.73
CA THR A 144 23.60 -8.37 6.27
C THR A 144 23.14 -7.08 5.57
N THR A 145 22.02 -6.50 6.01
CA THR A 145 21.48 -5.26 5.43
C THR A 145 22.41 -4.07 5.67
N ILE A 146 22.89 -3.89 6.90
CA ILE A 146 23.81 -2.78 7.24
C ILE A 146 25.16 -2.97 6.55
N GLY A 147 25.69 -4.20 6.54
CA GLY A 147 26.93 -4.53 5.83
C GLY A 147 26.83 -4.22 4.33
N ALA A 148 25.73 -4.60 3.69
CA ALA A 148 25.48 -4.30 2.29
C ALA A 148 25.38 -2.78 2.02
N LYS A 149 24.63 -2.05 2.84
CA LYS A 149 24.56 -0.58 2.77
C LYS A 149 25.93 0.06 2.92
N ALA A 150 26.75 -0.41 3.88
CA ALA A 150 28.11 0.08 4.10
C ALA A 150 29.02 -0.21 2.90
N VAL A 151 28.99 -1.45 2.37
CA VAL A 151 29.79 -1.82 1.18
C VAL A 151 29.42 -0.92 -0.03
N VAL A 152 28.14 -0.76 -0.32
CA VAL A 152 27.69 0.13 -1.42
C VAL A 152 28.12 1.56 -1.17
N PHE A 153 27.92 2.06 0.06
CA PHE A 153 28.33 3.42 0.44
C PHE A 153 29.82 3.66 0.23
N PHE A 154 30.70 2.81 0.80
CA PHE A 154 32.14 2.99 0.70
C PHE A 154 32.68 2.76 -0.72
N ALA A 155 32.12 1.81 -1.47
CA ALA A 155 32.47 1.58 -2.87
C ALA A 155 32.16 2.81 -3.73
N VAL A 156 30.93 3.35 -3.62
CA VAL A 156 30.49 4.55 -4.36
C VAL A 156 31.27 5.79 -3.88
N TRP A 157 31.44 5.97 -2.58
CA TRP A 157 32.20 7.10 -2.02
C TRP A 157 33.64 7.10 -2.50
N THR A 158 34.33 5.97 -2.39
CA THR A 158 35.73 5.85 -2.81
C THR A 158 35.85 6.04 -4.32
N GLY A 159 35.02 5.38 -5.12
CA GLY A 159 35.04 5.49 -6.57
C GLY A 159 34.80 6.95 -7.05
N THR A 160 33.74 7.58 -6.54
CA THR A 160 33.40 8.96 -6.87
C THR A 160 34.48 9.94 -6.37
N ALA A 161 34.97 9.79 -5.13
CA ALA A 161 36.01 10.66 -4.56
C ALA A 161 37.30 10.58 -5.37
N VAL A 162 37.75 9.38 -5.76
CA VAL A 162 38.97 9.20 -6.57
C VAL A 162 38.80 9.86 -7.94
N VAL A 163 37.69 9.68 -8.61
CA VAL A 163 37.42 10.26 -9.94
C VAL A 163 37.38 11.79 -9.84
N LEU A 164 36.64 12.35 -8.88
CA LEU A 164 36.54 13.80 -8.67
C LEU A 164 37.90 14.41 -8.25
N TRP A 165 38.59 13.74 -7.35
CA TRP A 165 39.92 14.20 -6.89
C TRP A 165 40.97 14.22 -8.05
N LEU A 166 41.00 13.13 -8.85
CA LEU A 166 41.90 13.03 -10.00
C LEU A 166 41.59 14.15 -11.02
N ASN A 167 40.31 14.34 -11.36
CA ASN A 167 39.89 15.39 -12.28
C ASN A 167 40.17 16.80 -11.74
N GLY A 168 39.92 17.05 -10.45
CA GLY A 168 40.24 18.31 -9.81
C GLY A 168 41.75 18.57 -9.77
N TRP A 169 42.55 17.53 -9.47
CA TRP A 169 44.01 17.61 -9.50
C TRP A 169 44.55 17.93 -10.91
N LEU A 170 44.02 17.21 -11.93
CA LEU A 170 44.36 17.47 -13.33
C LEU A 170 43.95 18.89 -13.75
N ALA A 171 42.79 19.37 -13.35
CA ALA A 171 42.33 20.73 -13.66
C ALA A 171 43.29 21.80 -13.11
N VAL A 172 43.69 21.71 -11.84
CA VAL A 172 44.67 22.64 -11.24
C VAL A 172 46.04 22.50 -11.88
N HIS A 173 46.50 21.28 -12.17
CA HIS A 173 47.78 21.03 -12.80
C HIS A 173 47.86 21.64 -14.21
N PHE A 174 46.81 21.54 -14.99
CA PHE A 174 46.75 22.13 -16.33
C PHE A 174 46.56 23.65 -16.30
N ALA A 175 45.77 24.20 -15.38
CA ALA A 175 45.60 25.62 -15.18
C ALA A 175 46.93 26.33 -14.81
N ARG A 176 47.77 25.74 -13.98
CA ARG A 176 49.07 26.28 -13.57
C ARG A 176 50.12 26.34 -14.67
N ARG A 177 49.99 25.60 -15.77
CA ARG A 177 50.97 25.54 -16.87
C ARG A 177 50.87 26.70 -17.87
N GLN A 178 49.80 27.50 -17.81
CA GLN A 178 49.62 28.63 -18.71
C GLN A 178 49.97 29.95 -17.98
N PRO A 179 50.86 30.80 -18.57
CA PRO A 179 51.05 32.14 -18.06
C PRO A 179 49.78 32.95 -18.33
N THR A 180 49.01 33.20 -17.30
CA THR A 180 47.79 34.02 -17.38
C THR A 180 48.20 35.44 -17.77
N GLN A 181 47.86 35.89 -18.98
CA GLN A 181 47.79 37.33 -19.26
C GLN A 181 46.65 37.86 -18.41
N SER A 182 47.00 38.43 -17.31
CA SER A 182 46.17 38.70 -16.17
C SER A 182 45.01 39.63 -16.48
N VAL A 183 43.80 39.23 -16.08
CA VAL A 183 42.64 40.08 -15.83
C VAL A 183 43.06 41.34 -15.00
N ALA A 184 44.08 41.22 -14.19
CA ALA A 184 44.69 42.32 -13.45
C ALA A 184 45.11 43.53 -14.35
N ALA A 185 45.58 43.32 -15.59
CA ALA A 185 45.90 44.40 -16.50
C ALA A 185 44.70 45.14 -17.07
N PHE A 186 43.56 44.45 -17.17
CA PHE A 186 42.30 45.03 -17.67
C PHE A 186 41.55 45.79 -16.57
N VAL A 187 41.58 45.31 -15.32
CA VAL A 187 40.94 45.98 -14.18
C VAL A 187 41.73 47.20 -13.73
N GLN A 188 43.08 47.18 -13.81
CA GLN A 188 43.93 48.28 -13.50
C GLN A 188 43.74 49.52 -14.42
N ASN A 189 43.19 49.30 -15.61
CA ASN A 189 42.90 50.37 -16.58
C ASN A 189 41.46 50.97 -16.47
N LEU A 190 40.63 50.46 -15.64
CA LEU A 190 39.21 50.87 -15.62
C LEU A 190 38.66 51.44 -14.30
N ALA A 191 39.34 51.30 -13.18
CA ALA A 191 38.88 51.93 -11.93
C ALA A 191 39.94 51.95 -10.84
N GLY A 192 40.34 53.16 -10.41
CA GLY A 192 41.31 53.41 -9.36
C GLY A 192 40.86 53.02 -7.93
N ASN A 193 39.94 52.22 -7.65
CA ASN A 193 39.57 51.77 -6.27
C ASN A 193 38.61 50.57 -6.28
N VAL A 194 38.96 49.44 -6.94
CA VAL A 194 38.20 48.17 -6.78
C VAL A 194 38.95 47.32 -5.75
N PRO A 195 38.22 46.70 -4.76
CA PRO A 195 38.85 45.76 -3.82
C PRO A 195 39.55 44.63 -4.60
N PRO A 196 40.65 44.06 -4.04
CA PRO A 196 41.37 42.99 -4.73
C PRO A 196 40.39 41.88 -5.15
N ASP A 197 40.52 41.50 -6.43
CA ASP A 197 39.62 40.48 -7.03
C ASP A 197 39.60 39.24 -6.13
N LEU A 198 38.43 38.92 -5.59
CA LEU A 198 38.23 37.80 -4.68
C LEU A 198 38.76 36.49 -5.28
N PHE A 199 38.65 36.30 -6.59
CA PHE A 199 39.19 35.15 -7.32
C PHE A 199 40.73 35.14 -7.35
N ALA A 200 41.40 36.26 -7.44
CA ALA A 200 42.88 36.36 -7.35
C ALA A 200 43.38 35.94 -5.95
N VAL A 201 42.68 36.38 -4.92
CA VAL A 201 43.01 36.02 -3.53
C VAL A 201 42.73 34.51 -3.29
N MET A 202 41.64 33.99 -3.81
CA MET A 202 41.32 32.56 -3.72
C MET A 202 42.33 31.68 -4.47
N ARG A 203 42.74 32.07 -5.67
CA ARG A 203 43.74 31.37 -6.47
C ARG A 203 45.11 31.25 -5.77
N ASP A 204 45.59 32.32 -5.17
CA ASP A 204 46.96 32.38 -4.66
C ASP A 204 47.09 31.95 -3.18
N ARG A 205 46.01 32.07 -2.39
CA ARG A 205 46.01 31.74 -0.95
C ARG A 205 45.39 30.37 -0.58
N LEU A 206 44.58 29.76 -1.46
CA LEU A 206 43.94 28.47 -1.14
C LEU A 206 44.92 27.30 -1.26
N PRO A 207 44.96 26.40 -0.27
CA PRO A 207 45.71 25.15 -0.36
C PRO A 207 44.95 24.15 -1.27
N TRP A 208 45.06 24.33 -2.60
CA TRP A 208 44.34 23.61 -3.61
C TRP A 208 44.28 22.10 -3.41
N PRO A 209 45.34 21.36 -3.01
CA PRO A 209 45.28 19.95 -2.76
C PRO A 209 44.24 19.57 -1.67
N ARG A 210 44.13 20.41 -0.62
CA ARG A 210 43.16 20.21 0.47
C ARG A 210 41.75 20.58 0.03
N VAL A 211 41.60 21.67 -0.73
CA VAL A 211 40.30 22.12 -1.26
C VAL A 211 39.74 21.09 -2.23
N ILE A 212 40.57 20.54 -3.13
CA ILE A 212 40.15 19.48 -4.05
C ILE A 212 39.76 18.21 -3.27
N ALA A 213 40.62 17.79 -2.33
CA ALA A 213 40.30 16.58 -1.54
C ALA A 213 39.04 16.75 -0.71
N GLY A 214 38.87 17.93 -0.07
CA GLY A 214 37.67 18.24 0.71
C GLY A 214 36.40 18.33 -0.17
N GLY A 215 36.47 19.04 -1.28
CA GLY A 215 35.37 19.19 -2.24
C GLY A 215 34.98 17.87 -2.89
N ALA A 216 35.95 17.09 -3.35
CA ALA A 216 35.72 15.74 -3.90
C ALA A 216 35.11 14.78 -2.86
N GLY A 217 35.68 14.80 -1.63
CA GLY A 217 35.17 13.96 -0.54
C GLY A 217 33.75 14.31 -0.14
N LEU A 218 33.39 15.59 -0.10
CA LEU A 218 32.05 16.06 0.25
C LEU A 218 31.04 15.72 -0.85
N LEU A 219 31.34 15.95 -2.12
CA LEU A 219 30.47 15.60 -3.23
C LEU A 219 30.29 14.08 -3.31
N ALA A 220 31.37 13.32 -3.15
CA ALA A 220 31.31 11.87 -3.11
C ALA A 220 30.45 11.34 -1.93
N LEU A 221 30.52 12.00 -0.77
CA LEU A 221 29.70 11.66 0.40
C LEU A 221 28.20 11.79 0.08
N LEU A 222 27.81 12.88 -0.60
CA LEU A 222 26.41 13.11 -0.99
C LEU A 222 25.93 12.03 -1.98
N VAL A 223 26.76 11.71 -2.98
CA VAL A 223 26.43 10.64 -3.94
C VAL A 223 26.34 9.29 -3.25
N ALA A 224 27.29 8.93 -2.40
CA ALA A 224 27.30 7.66 -1.69
C ALA A 224 26.12 7.51 -0.72
N ALA A 225 25.74 8.61 -0.04
CA ALA A 225 24.57 8.60 0.84
C ALA A 225 23.26 8.36 0.06
N ALA A 226 23.14 8.91 -1.15
CA ALA A 226 21.98 8.66 -2.02
C ALA A 226 21.93 7.20 -2.53
N GLU A 227 23.08 6.63 -2.90
CA GLU A 227 23.18 5.29 -3.49
C GLU A 227 23.17 4.15 -2.46
N ALA A 228 23.46 4.41 -1.18
CA ALA A 228 23.50 3.38 -0.13
C ALA A 228 22.18 2.61 0.03
N GLY A 229 21.05 3.23 -0.35
CA GLY A 229 19.72 2.60 -0.36
C GLY A 229 19.57 1.48 -1.40
N ASN A 230 20.39 1.42 -2.42
CA ASN A 230 20.29 0.50 -3.56
C ASN A 230 20.90 -0.90 -3.29
N TRP A 231 21.17 -1.25 -2.02
CA TRP A 231 21.64 -2.57 -1.61
C TRP A 231 20.69 -3.70 -2.08
N GLY A 232 19.37 -3.40 -2.15
CA GLY A 232 18.32 -4.31 -2.62
C GLY A 232 18.40 -4.66 -4.13
N ILE A 233 19.18 -3.90 -4.91
CA ILE A 233 19.51 -4.21 -6.32
C ILE A 233 20.86 -4.94 -6.39
N ILE A 234 21.82 -4.53 -5.57
CA ILE A 234 23.21 -5.03 -5.63
C ILE A 234 23.30 -6.45 -5.06
N LEU A 235 22.64 -6.76 -3.92
CA LEU A 235 22.69 -8.12 -3.37
C LEU A 235 22.06 -9.16 -4.30
N PRO A 236 20.83 -8.96 -4.84
CA PRO A 236 20.28 -9.88 -5.81
C PRO A 236 21.14 -10.09 -7.06
N PHE A 237 21.86 -9.05 -7.52
CA PHE A 237 22.82 -9.21 -8.61
C PHE A 237 23.87 -10.31 -8.33
N PHE A 238 24.39 -10.40 -7.11
CA PHE A 238 25.42 -11.40 -6.74
C PHE A 238 24.84 -12.76 -6.38
N TYR A 239 23.62 -12.83 -5.85
CA TYR A 239 23.04 -14.04 -5.27
C TYR A 239 21.88 -14.63 -6.08
N HIS A 240 21.56 -14.06 -7.27
CA HIS A 240 20.39 -14.47 -8.05
C HIS A 240 20.40 -15.95 -8.43
N VAL A 241 19.19 -16.46 -8.57
CA VAL A 241 18.90 -17.82 -9.04
C VAL A 241 18.39 -17.72 -10.47
N PRO A 242 18.81 -18.60 -11.38
CA PRO A 242 18.25 -18.67 -12.74
C PRO A 242 16.72 -18.85 -12.68
N TYR A 243 16.01 -18.20 -13.59
CA TYR A 243 14.57 -18.37 -13.76
C TYR A 243 14.23 -19.67 -14.49
N GLY A 244 15.12 -20.10 -15.40
CA GLY A 244 14.96 -21.35 -16.17
C GLY A 244 14.11 -21.19 -17.44
N ALA A 245 13.84 -19.96 -17.87
CA ALA A 245 13.21 -19.65 -19.14
C ALA A 245 13.91 -18.44 -19.76
N ASP A 246 14.04 -18.44 -21.09
CA ASP A 246 14.72 -17.39 -21.85
C ASP A 246 13.73 -16.41 -22.48
N ASP A 247 14.13 -15.16 -22.65
CA ASP A 247 13.38 -14.19 -23.45
C ASP A 247 13.44 -14.53 -24.94
N PRO A 248 12.35 -14.31 -25.68
CA PRO A 248 12.26 -14.74 -27.08
C PRO A 248 12.99 -13.85 -28.08
N LEU A 249 13.62 -12.73 -27.66
CA LEU A 249 14.31 -11.79 -28.57
C LEU A 249 15.83 -11.88 -28.43
N PHE A 250 16.35 -11.92 -27.21
CA PHE A 250 17.80 -11.90 -26.96
C PHE A 250 18.31 -13.23 -26.42
N ASN A 251 17.45 -14.23 -26.20
CA ASN A 251 17.77 -15.55 -25.63
C ASN A 251 18.60 -15.42 -24.32
N LYS A 252 18.12 -14.57 -23.44
CA LYS A 252 18.67 -14.37 -22.09
C LYS A 252 17.68 -14.92 -21.08
N ASP A 253 18.20 -15.69 -20.10
CA ASP A 253 17.38 -16.12 -18.96
C ASP A 253 16.68 -14.91 -18.32
N ILE A 254 15.42 -15.05 -17.96
CA ILE A 254 14.61 -13.97 -17.38
C ILE A 254 15.25 -13.38 -16.11
N SER A 255 16.06 -14.18 -15.37
CA SER A 255 16.81 -13.68 -14.21
C SER A 255 17.80 -12.57 -14.56
N PHE A 256 18.32 -12.53 -15.81
CA PHE A 256 19.11 -11.40 -16.29
C PHE A 256 18.35 -10.09 -16.16
N TYR A 257 17.09 -10.08 -16.56
CA TYR A 257 16.23 -8.91 -16.52
C TYR A 257 15.84 -8.55 -15.09
N LEU A 258 15.49 -9.55 -14.28
CA LEU A 258 15.06 -9.32 -12.90
C LEU A 258 16.18 -8.78 -11.99
N PHE A 259 17.44 -9.22 -12.19
CA PHE A 259 18.52 -8.98 -11.23
C PHE A 259 19.75 -8.31 -11.82
N VAL A 260 20.15 -8.67 -13.05
CA VAL A 260 21.41 -8.18 -13.64
C VAL A 260 21.22 -6.83 -14.33
N LEU A 261 20.19 -6.70 -15.14
CA LEU A 261 19.88 -5.47 -15.87
C LEU A 261 19.68 -4.25 -14.96
N PRO A 262 18.91 -4.33 -13.85
CA PRO A 262 18.77 -3.22 -12.89
C PRO A 262 20.11 -2.79 -12.28
N ALA A 263 20.99 -3.73 -11.96
CA ALA A 263 22.32 -3.43 -11.44
C ALA A 263 23.21 -2.72 -12.48
N TYR A 264 23.16 -3.14 -13.75
CA TYR A 264 23.90 -2.46 -14.82
C TYR A 264 23.36 -1.04 -15.06
N ILE A 265 22.04 -0.84 -15.00
CA ILE A 265 21.42 0.49 -15.08
C ILE A 265 21.87 1.38 -13.92
N LEU A 266 21.92 0.84 -12.70
CA LEU A 266 22.42 1.55 -11.52
C LEU A 266 23.87 2.00 -11.71
N VAL A 267 24.76 1.09 -12.08
CA VAL A 267 26.18 1.39 -12.32
C VAL A 267 26.35 2.41 -13.43
N LYS A 268 25.63 2.28 -14.55
CA LYS A 268 25.63 3.26 -15.64
C LYS A 268 25.20 4.65 -15.16
N ASN A 269 24.12 4.76 -14.41
CA ASN A 269 23.61 6.02 -13.88
C ASN A 269 24.61 6.67 -12.93
N TRP A 270 25.21 5.90 -12.02
CA TRP A 270 26.29 6.37 -11.14
C TRP A 270 27.51 6.87 -11.93
N MET A 271 27.95 6.16 -12.99
CA MET A 271 29.08 6.59 -13.84
C MET A 271 28.75 7.90 -14.56
N LEU A 272 27.56 8.03 -15.16
CA LEU A 272 27.14 9.27 -15.84
C LEU A 272 27.11 10.46 -14.85
N LEU A 273 26.49 10.27 -13.67
CA LEU A 273 26.44 11.30 -12.64
C LEU A 273 27.85 11.73 -12.19
N THR A 274 28.72 10.76 -11.93
CA THR A 274 30.11 11.02 -11.51
C THR A 274 30.91 11.78 -12.57
N LEU A 275 30.74 11.45 -13.85
CA LEU A 275 31.40 12.16 -14.96
C LEU A 275 30.85 13.57 -15.15
N VAL A 276 29.55 13.77 -15.03
CA VAL A 276 28.94 15.12 -15.07
C VAL A 276 29.43 15.97 -13.90
N LEU A 277 29.43 15.43 -12.68
CA LEU A 277 29.97 16.12 -11.51
C LEU A 277 31.46 16.42 -11.69
N SER A 278 32.24 15.51 -12.28
CA SER A 278 33.65 15.73 -12.59
C SER A 278 33.84 16.88 -13.57
N ALA A 279 33.02 16.96 -14.62
CA ALA A 279 33.08 18.05 -15.60
C ALA A 279 32.72 19.40 -14.95
N LEU A 280 31.69 19.45 -14.11
CA LEU A 280 31.27 20.64 -13.38
C LEU A 280 32.37 21.08 -12.36
N PHE A 281 32.94 20.11 -11.62
CA PHE A 281 34.00 20.36 -10.65
C PHE A 281 35.27 20.90 -11.33
N ALA A 282 35.69 20.30 -12.44
CA ALA A 282 36.82 20.80 -13.24
C ALA A 282 36.53 22.20 -13.83
N ALA A 283 35.31 22.41 -14.36
CA ALA A 283 34.92 23.73 -14.89
C ALA A 283 34.95 24.83 -13.80
N ALA A 284 34.51 24.54 -12.58
CA ALA A 284 34.56 25.46 -11.45
C ALA A 284 36.01 25.82 -11.10
N ILE A 285 36.93 24.84 -11.12
CA ILE A 285 38.35 25.06 -10.90
C ILE A 285 38.95 25.95 -11.99
N TYR A 286 38.68 25.65 -13.27
CA TYR A 286 39.12 26.47 -14.39
C TYR A 286 38.57 27.89 -14.36
N TRP A 287 37.31 28.04 -13.92
CA TRP A 287 36.69 29.36 -13.74
C TRP A 287 37.42 30.19 -12.68
N VAL A 288 37.70 29.62 -11.50
CA VAL A 288 38.45 30.31 -10.43
C VAL A 288 39.86 30.66 -10.88
N HIS A 289 40.50 29.86 -11.73
CA HIS A 289 41.83 30.12 -12.26
C HIS A 289 41.86 31.11 -13.43
N GLY A 290 40.68 31.55 -13.96
CA GLY A 290 40.58 32.48 -15.09
C GLY A 290 40.80 31.82 -16.45
N ASP A 291 40.79 30.47 -16.52
CA ASP A 291 40.89 29.73 -17.77
C ASP A 291 39.54 29.66 -18.52
N ILE A 292 38.44 29.95 -17.81
CA ILE A 292 37.10 30.11 -18.38
C ILE A 292 36.61 31.51 -18.01
N GLU A 293 36.45 32.39 -19.00
CA GLU A 293 35.91 33.73 -18.83
C GLU A 293 34.50 33.79 -19.43
N TYR A 294 33.52 34.17 -18.59
CA TYR A 294 32.13 34.37 -19.00
C TYR A 294 31.76 35.83 -18.76
N GLY A 295 31.91 36.69 -19.77
CA GLY A 295 31.56 38.12 -19.71
C GLY A 295 30.64 38.51 -20.88
N ILE A 296 29.94 39.64 -20.74
CA ILE A 296 28.98 40.16 -21.72
C ILE A 296 29.62 40.35 -23.11
N HIS A 297 30.95 40.65 -23.17
CA HIS A 297 31.66 40.93 -24.42
C HIS A 297 32.79 39.95 -24.77
N ARG A 298 33.12 38.99 -23.89
CA ARG A 298 34.18 37.98 -24.17
C ARG A 298 33.78 36.64 -23.55
N ARG A 299 33.73 35.63 -24.39
CA ARG A 299 33.64 34.22 -24.00
C ARG A 299 34.93 33.55 -24.48
N SER A 300 35.83 33.21 -23.54
CA SER A 300 37.07 32.53 -23.86
C SER A 300 37.29 31.35 -22.93
N MET A 301 37.77 30.25 -23.49
CA MET A 301 38.20 29.08 -22.75
C MET A 301 39.64 28.77 -23.14
N SER A 302 40.50 28.48 -22.16
CA SER A 302 41.86 28.08 -22.44
C SER A 302 41.93 26.76 -23.24
N PRO A 303 42.93 26.61 -24.12
CA PRO A 303 43.11 25.37 -24.90
C PRO A 303 43.26 24.12 -24.03
N THR A 304 43.78 24.24 -22.81
CA THR A 304 43.92 23.15 -21.84
C THR A 304 42.57 22.78 -21.21
N ALA A 305 41.73 23.76 -20.85
CA ALA A 305 40.38 23.52 -20.36
C ALA A 305 39.51 22.83 -21.43
N ILE A 306 39.64 23.27 -22.70
CA ILE A 306 38.97 22.64 -23.82
C ILE A 306 39.42 21.16 -24.00
N ALA A 307 40.71 20.89 -23.95
CA ALA A 307 41.26 19.55 -24.04
C ALA A 307 40.78 18.65 -22.90
N HIS A 308 40.84 19.11 -21.66
CA HIS A 308 40.36 18.33 -20.51
C HIS A 308 38.85 18.08 -20.56
N GLY A 309 38.06 19.11 -20.87
CA GLY A 309 36.61 18.95 -21.08
C GLY A 309 36.30 17.99 -22.20
N SER A 310 37.10 17.95 -23.28
CA SER A 310 36.94 17.00 -24.37
C SER A 310 37.28 15.57 -23.95
N ALA A 311 38.25 15.36 -23.07
CA ALA A 311 38.55 14.04 -22.50
C ALA A 311 37.35 13.51 -21.65
N LEU A 312 36.79 14.37 -20.78
CA LEU A 312 35.61 14.03 -19.98
C LEU A 312 34.39 13.77 -20.85
N LEU A 313 34.18 14.57 -21.91
CA LEU A 313 33.13 14.32 -22.90
C LEU A 313 33.32 12.99 -23.62
N ALA A 314 34.54 12.64 -23.99
CA ALA A 314 34.81 11.36 -24.61
C ALA A 314 34.46 10.17 -23.69
N LEU A 315 34.83 10.25 -22.40
CA LEU A 315 34.43 9.25 -21.41
C LEU A 315 32.90 9.16 -21.25
N LEU A 316 32.23 10.32 -21.19
CA LEU A 316 30.77 10.40 -21.11
C LEU A 316 30.11 9.75 -22.33
N LEU A 317 30.64 9.97 -23.54
CA LEU A 317 30.15 9.38 -24.79
C LEU A 317 30.37 7.86 -24.83
N VAL A 318 31.47 7.34 -24.26
CA VAL A 318 31.69 5.90 -24.10
C VAL A 318 30.66 5.28 -23.15
N VAL A 319 30.39 5.92 -21.99
CA VAL A 319 29.35 5.45 -21.09
C VAL A 319 27.96 5.57 -21.74
N LYS A 320 27.73 6.61 -22.56
CA LYS A 320 26.48 6.73 -23.33
C LYS A 320 26.36 5.64 -24.40
N ALA A 321 27.45 5.24 -25.06
CA ALA A 321 27.43 4.06 -25.94
C ALA A 321 27.03 2.80 -25.19
N TRP A 322 27.56 2.58 -23.97
CA TRP A 322 27.11 1.49 -23.11
C TRP A 322 25.63 1.64 -22.69
N SER A 323 25.16 2.88 -22.43
CA SER A 323 23.73 3.11 -22.20
C SER A 323 22.88 2.58 -23.35
N TYR A 324 23.24 2.85 -24.61
CA TYR A 324 22.50 2.32 -25.76
C TYR A 324 22.57 0.79 -25.87
N VAL A 325 23.63 0.15 -25.36
CA VAL A 325 23.66 -1.32 -25.24
C VAL A 325 22.61 -1.81 -24.25
N LEU A 326 22.39 -1.12 -23.13
CA LEU A 326 21.35 -1.46 -22.17
C LEU A 326 19.94 -1.11 -22.69
N ASP A 327 19.82 0.02 -23.40
CA ASP A 327 18.55 0.50 -23.96
C ASP A 327 17.95 -0.52 -24.94
N ARG A 328 18.77 -1.40 -25.57
CA ARG A 328 18.26 -2.52 -26.39
C ARG A 328 17.41 -3.50 -25.57
N TYR A 329 17.84 -3.83 -24.34
CA TYR A 329 17.07 -4.71 -23.46
C TYR A 329 15.84 -4.02 -22.90
N LEU A 330 15.87 -2.68 -22.80
CA LEU A 330 14.74 -1.89 -22.34
C LEU A 330 13.60 -1.79 -23.38
N LEU A 331 13.85 -2.14 -24.64
CA LEU A 331 12.78 -2.28 -25.65
C LEU A 331 11.70 -3.30 -25.22
N LEU A 332 12.05 -4.28 -24.37
CA LEU A 332 11.12 -5.30 -23.89
C LEU A 332 10.07 -4.79 -22.90
N TYR A 333 10.14 -3.50 -22.53
CA TYR A 333 9.20 -2.83 -21.61
C TYR A 333 8.44 -1.68 -22.25
N GLY A 334 8.62 -1.48 -23.59
CA GLY A 334 7.92 -0.42 -24.29
C GLY A 334 6.42 -0.65 -24.32
N ASP A 335 5.62 0.41 -24.10
CA ASP A 335 4.18 0.40 -24.33
C ASP A 335 3.92 1.06 -25.70
N ASN A 336 3.56 0.25 -26.65
CA ASN A 336 3.28 0.69 -28.03
C ASN A 336 1.79 0.80 -28.34
N GLY A 337 0.94 0.67 -27.29
CA GLY A 337 -0.52 0.80 -27.36
C GLY A 337 -1.23 -0.48 -27.86
N VAL A 338 -0.53 -1.35 -28.59
CA VAL A 338 -1.02 -2.66 -29.03
C VAL A 338 -0.47 -3.76 -28.14
N VAL A 339 0.85 -3.71 -27.87
CA VAL A 339 1.57 -4.66 -27.03
C VAL A 339 2.47 -3.93 -26.05
N VAL A 340 2.64 -4.54 -24.88
CA VAL A 340 3.75 -4.22 -24.00
C VAL A 340 4.93 -5.13 -24.36
N GLY A 341 6.08 -4.50 -24.60
CA GLY A 341 7.29 -5.15 -25.05
C GLY A 341 7.78 -4.60 -26.40
N ALA A 342 8.77 -5.25 -26.99
CA ALA A 342 9.30 -4.85 -28.29
C ALA A 342 8.28 -5.17 -29.40
N SER A 343 7.88 -4.16 -30.16
CA SER A 343 7.01 -4.25 -31.32
C SER A 343 7.78 -4.60 -32.58
N TYR A 344 7.08 -4.83 -33.68
CA TYR A 344 7.68 -4.96 -35.01
C TYR A 344 8.58 -3.77 -35.36
N THR A 345 8.12 -2.54 -35.07
CA THR A 345 8.90 -1.32 -35.25
C THR A 345 10.19 -1.32 -34.43
N ASP A 346 10.11 -1.73 -33.16
CA ASP A 346 11.26 -1.75 -32.25
C ASP A 346 12.33 -2.73 -32.72
N VAL A 347 11.94 -3.90 -33.22
CA VAL A 347 12.87 -4.92 -33.70
C VAL A 347 13.50 -4.53 -35.03
N HIS A 348 12.74 -3.94 -35.99
CA HIS A 348 13.22 -3.67 -37.34
C HIS A 348 13.85 -2.29 -37.53
N VAL A 349 13.50 -1.31 -36.71
CA VAL A 349 14.03 0.06 -36.77
C VAL A 349 14.70 0.49 -35.45
N GLY A 350 14.07 0.23 -34.32
CA GLY A 350 14.59 0.64 -33.01
C GLY A 350 15.90 -0.06 -32.69
N LEU A 351 15.96 -1.40 -32.78
CA LEU A 351 17.14 -2.19 -32.48
C LEU A 351 18.34 -1.88 -33.44
N PRO A 352 18.17 -1.82 -34.76
CA PRO A 352 19.21 -1.33 -35.68
C PRO A 352 19.61 0.12 -35.39
N GLY A 353 18.65 0.99 -35.09
CA GLY A 353 18.91 2.38 -34.69
C GLY A 353 19.80 2.50 -33.47
N LEU A 354 19.55 1.68 -32.43
CA LEU A 354 20.39 1.63 -31.24
C LEU A 354 21.82 1.14 -31.55
N TRP A 355 22.00 0.15 -32.43
CA TRP A 355 23.32 -0.26 -32.89
C TRP A 355 24.06 0.87 -33.59
N LEU A 356 23.37 1.62 -34.46
CA LEU A 356 23.94 2.81 -35.10
C LEU A 356 24.29 3.90 -34.05
N MET A 357 23.45 4.12 -33.04
CA MET A 357 23.73 5.07 -31.96
C MET A 357 24.96 4.68 -31.13
N ILE A 358 25.20 3.39 -30.89
CA ILE A 358 26.43 2.89 -30.28
C ILE A 358 27.63 3.28 -31.16
N GLY A 359 27.58 3.02 -32.46
CA GLY A 359 28.64 3.41 -33.41
C GLY A 359 28.87 4.91 -33.47
N LEU A 360 27.79 5.72 -33.56
CA LEU A 360 27.87 7.18 -33.59
C LEU A 360 28.46 7.75 -32.28
N SER A 361 28.09 7.18 -31.13
CA SER A 361 28.64 7.61 -29.83
C SER A 361 30.12 7.27 -29.68
N ILE A 362 30.58 6.15 -30.22
CA ILE A 362 31.99 5.77 -30.26
C ILE A 362 32.77 6.71 -31.20
N ILE A 363 32.24 6.98 -32.41
CA ILE A 363 32.84 7.94 -33.35
C ILE A 363 32.94 9.35 -32.71
N ALA A 364 31.88 9.80 -32.03
CA ALA A 364 31.84 11.06 -31.31
C ALA A 364 32.88 11.09 -30.18
N ALA A 365 33.05 9.96 -29.46
CA ALA A 365 34.08 9.83 -28.43
C ALA A 365 35.51 9.97 -29.02
N PHE A 366 35.77 9.32 -30.17
CA PHE A 366 37.05 9.48 -30.88
C PHE A 366 37.29 10.92 -31.39
N ALA A 367 36.22 11.58 -31.90
CA ALA A 367 36.31 13.00 -32.31
C ALA A 367 36.62 13.90 -31.10
N ALA A 368 36.00 13.66 -29.93
CA ALA A 368 36.30 14.33 -28.71
C ALA A 368 37.74 14.07 -28.21
N LEU A 369 38.26 12.84 -28.34
CA LEU A 369 39.66 12.50 -28.04
C LEU A 369 40.64 13.15 -29.01
N ALA A 370 40.32 13.21 -30.30
CA ALA A 370 41.17 13.92 -31.30
C ALA A 370 41.31 15.38 -30.93
N ASN A 371 40.34 15.99 -30.30
CA ASN A 371 40.40 17.39 -29.81
C ASN A 371 41.45 17.64 -28.72
N LEU A 372 42.02 16.63 -28.10
CA LEU A 372 43.17 16.78 -27.20
C LEU A 372 44.39 17.40 -27.92
N ARG A 373 44.50 17.15 -29.28
CA ARG A 373 45.53 17.71 -30.11
C ARG A 373 45.11 19.04 -30.76
N VAL A 374 43.87 19.12 -31.27
CA VAL A 374 43.36 20.28 -32.04
C VAL A 374 42.95 21.45 -31.11
N ARG A 375 42.39 21.14 -29.95
CA ARG A 375 42.00 22.05 -28.87
C ARG A 375 41.05 23.19 -29.29
N THR A 376 40.05 22.85 -30.10
CA THR A 376 39.01 23.77 -30.54
C THR A 376 37.66 23.40 -29.90
N TYR A 377 36.73 24.34 -29.81
CA TYR A 377 35.34 24.05 -29.37
C TYR A 377 34.49 23.39 -30.45
N ARG A 378 34.92 23.42 -31.70
CA ARG A 378 34.16 22.90 -32.86
C ARG A 378 34.01 21.37 -32.83
N LEU A 379 35.08 20.65 -32.53
CA LEU A 379 35.05 19.17 -32.52
C LEU A 379 34.15 18.59 -31.39
N PRO A 380 34.25 19.00 -30.13
CA PRO A 380 33.35 18.54 -29.07
C PRO A 380 31.91 18.97 -29.34
N ALA A 381 31.66 20.18 -29.85
CA ALA A 381 30.31 20.60 -30.26
C ALA A 381 29.74 19.72 -31.40
N ALA A 382 30.54 19.41 -32.40
CA ALA A 382 30.17 18.52 -33.50
C ALA A 382 29.89 17.08 -32.96
N ALA A 383 30.69 16.57 -32.06
CA ALA A 383 30.51 15.28 -31.42
C ALA A 383 29.17 15.19 -30.65
N VAL A 384 28.84 16.21 -29.85
CA VAL A 384 27.56 16.30 -29.16
C VAL A 384 26.39 16.39 -30.17
N LEU A 385 26.52 17.28 -31.16
CA LEU A 385 25.50 17.50 -32.18
C LEU A 385 25.22 16.22 -32.97
N LEU A 386 26.29 15.45 -33.34
CA LEU A 386 26.16 14.18 -34.01
C LEU A 386 25.31 13.19 -33.25
N VAL A 387 25.55 13.04 -31.94
CA VAL A 387 24.77 12.12 -31.07
C VAL A 387 23.35 12.62 -30.86
N VAL A 388 23.15 13.94 -30.68
CA VAL A 388 21.81 14.54 -30.50
C VAL A 388 20.98 14.39 -31.78
N ILE A 389 21.53 14.75 -32.95
CA ILE A 389 20.84 14.59 -34.24
C ILE A 389 20.58 13.10 -34.53
N GLY A 390 21.59 12.26 -34.31
CA GLY A 390 21.43 10.80 -34.48
C GLY A 390 20.31 10.25 -33.61
N SER A 391 20.27 10.64 -32.33
CA SER A 391 19.19 10.22 -31.40
C SER A 391 17.83 10.73 -31.85
N PHE A 392 17.71 12.00 -32.24
CA PHE A 392 16.46 12.58 -32.74
C PHE A 392 15.96 11.84 -33.98
N VAL A 393 16.84 11.54 -34.93
CA VAL A 393 16.46 10.85 -36.15
C VAL A 393 16.18 9.36 -35.91
N LEU A 394 17.13 8.64 -35.29
CA LEU A 394 17.09 7.17 -35.23
C LEU A 394 16.16 6.66 -34.10
N SER A 395 16.05 7.39 -32.99
CA SER A 395 15.16 6.98 -31.88
C SER A 395 13.83 7.76 -31.84
N GLY A 396 13.73 8.88 -32.60
CA GLY A 396 12.50 9.68 -32.65
C GLY A 396 11.78 9.55 -33.99
N VAL A 397 12.33 10.16 -35.07
CA VAL A 397 11.61 10.32 -36.34
C VAL A 397 11.45 9.02 -37.10
N ALA A 398 12.52 8.23 -37.21
CA ALA A 398 12.50 7.01 -38.03
C ALA A 398 11.50 5.95 -37.54
N PRO A 399 11.41 5.61 -36.27
CA PRO A 399 10.40 4.68 -35.77
C PRO A 399 8.96 5.16 -36.01
N VAL A 400 8.69 6.46 -35.79
CA VAL A 400 7.36 7.04 -35.98
C VAL A 400 6.94 6.96 -37.44
N LEU A 401 7.81 7.37 -38.39
CA LEU A 401 7.51 7.30 -39.80
C LEU A 401 7.34 5.84 -40.28
N PHE A 402 8.20 4.94 -39.83
CA PHE A 402 8.11 3.53 -40.19
C PHE A 402 6.79 2.91 -39.68
N ARG A 403 6.43 3.18 -38.43
CA ARG A 403 5.17 2.72 -37.85
C ARG A 403 3.98 3.25 -38.66
N GLN A 404 3.98 4.57 -38.96
CA GLN A 404 2.83 5.21 -39.58
C GLN A 404 2.60 4.74 -41.04
N PHE A 405 3.68 4.56 -41.81
CA PHE A 405 3.56 4.29 -43.24
C PHE A 405 3.73 2.81 -43.60
N PHE A 406 4.42 2.02 -42.76
CA PHE A 406 4.70 0.63 -43.02
C PHE A 406 3.93 -0.33 -42.14
N VAL A 407 3.93 -0.11 -40.84
CA VAL A 407 3.32 -1.06 -39.90
C VAL A 407 1.79 -0.88 -39.82
N LYS A 408 1.29 0.33 -39.65
CA LYS A 408 -0.17 0.58 -39.50
C LYS A 408 -1.05 -0.01 -40.62
N PRO A 409 -0.67 0.02 -41.89
CA PRO A 409 -1.52 -0.57 -42.95
C PRO A 409 -1.73 -2.08 -42.82
N SER A 410 -0.80 -2.82 -42.17
CA SER A 410 -0.82 -4.28 -41.96
C SER A 410 -0.51 -4.63 -40.51
N GLU A 411 -1.03 -3.82 -39.56
CA GLU A 411 -0.60 -3.85 -38.15
C GLU A 411 -0.83 -5.22 -37.51
N LEU A 412 -1.99 -5.82 -37.70
CA LEU A 412 -2.32 -7.13 -37.12
C LEU A 412 -1.36 -8.23 -37.57
N GLU A 413 -1.06 -8.31 -38.87
CA GLU A 413 -0.20 -9.36 -39.40
C GLU A 413 1.25 -9.21 -38.93
N LEU A 414 1.75 -7.97 -38.93
CA LEU A 414 3.14 -7.69 -38.56
C LEU A 414 3.35 -7.76 -37.03
N GLU A 415 2.38 -7.34 -36.22
CA GLU A 415 2.48 -7.35 -34.75
C GLU A 415 2.06 -8.70 -34.13
N LYS A 416 1.40 -9.59 -34.84
CA LYS A 416 0.92 -10.88 -34.35
C LYS A 416 1.97 -11.66 -33.53
N PRO A 417 3.21 -11.87 -33.96
CA PRO A 417 4.21 -12.62 -33.16
C PRO A 417 4.59 -11.91 -31.88
N TYR A 418 4.49 -10.59 -31.80
CA TYR A 418 4.81 -9.77 -30.63
C TYR A 418 3.63 -9.75 -29.65
N VAL A 419 2.39 -9.75 -30.17
CA VAL A 419 1.17 -9.97 -29.38
C VAL A 419 1.22 -11.33 -28.67
N GLU A 420 1.57 -12.41 -29.40
CA GLU A 420 1.72 -13.75 -28.83
C GLU A 420 2.76 -13.81 -27.71
N ARG A 421 3.91 -13.11 -27.87
CA ARG A 421 4.94 -13.00 -26.84
C ARG A 421 4.43 -12.26 -25.60
N ASN A 422 3.74 -11.13 -25.80
CA ASN A 422 3.15 -10.36 -24.73
C ASN A 422 2.11 -11.18 -23.93
N ILE A 423 1.22 -11.91 -24.64
CA ILE A 423 0.23 -12.78 -24.00
C ILE A 423 0.94 -13.85 -23.17
N ALA A 424 1.85 -14.61 -23.77
CA ALA A 424 2.54 -15.72 -23.11
C ALA A 424 3.33 -15.27 -21.87
N LEU A 425 4.14 -14.22 -22.00
CA LEU A 425 4.99 -13.74 -20.91
C LEU A 425 4.21 -12.99 -19.83
N THR A 426 3.12 -12.27 -20.17
CA THR A 426 2.23 -11.71 -19.16
C THR A 426 1.53 -12.82 -18.38
N ARG A 427 1.00 -13.84 -19.04
CA ARG A 427 0.39 -15.00 -18.36
C ARG A 427 1.39 -15.67 -17.43
N GLN A 428 2.62 -15.88 -17.87
CA GLN A 428 3.69 -16.46 -17.06
C GLN A 428 4.06 -15.54 -15.87
N ALA A 429 4.16 -14.23 -16.09
CA ALA A 429 4.56 -13.26 -15.05
C ALA A 429 3.60 -13.22 -13.86
N TYR A 430 2.31 -13.52 -14.08
CA TYR A 430 1.27 -13.48 -13.07
C TYR A 430 0.63 -14.85 -12.75
N ASN A 431 1.23 -15.96 -13.20
CA ASN A 431 0.67 -17.32 -13.08
C ASN A 431 -0.73 -17.48 -13.70
N LEU A 432 -1.07 -16.70 -14.72
CA LEU A 432 -2.35 -16.85 -15.41
C LEU A 432 -2.36 -18.10 -16.33
N ASP A 433 -1.19 -18.59 -16.72
CA ASP A 433 -0.98 -19.83 -17.46
C ASP A 433 -1.35 -21.08 -16.64
N GLN A 434 -1.42 -20.96 -15.31
CA GLN A 434 -1.82 -22.03 -14.39
C GLN A 434 -3.34 -22.06 -14.14
N ILE A 435 -4.11 -21.10 -14.69
CA ILE A 435 -5.56 -21.05 -14.49
C ILE A 435 -6.21 -22.16 -15.32
N ALA A 436 -6.93 -23.07 -14.66
CA ALA A 436 -7.66 -24.15 -15.32
C ALA A 436 -9.02 -23.65 -15.79
N ALA A 437 -9.21 -23.51 -17.11
CA ALA A 437 -10.52 -23.21 -17.69
C ALA A 437 -11.38 -24.48 -17.80
N LYS A 438 -12.62 -24.42 -17.28
CA LYS A 438 -13.59 -25.51 -17.32
C LYS A 438 -14.94 -25.00 -17.87
N PRO A 439 -15.63 -25.74 -18.70
CA PRO A 439 -16.98 -25.37 -19.13
C PRO A 439 -17.97 -25.52 -17.97
N PHE A 440 -18.92 -24.59 -17.87
CA PHE A 440 -20.04 -24.63 -16.94
C PHE A 440 -21.35 -24.61 -17.71
N THR A 441 -22.10 -25.69 -17.69
CA THR A 441 -23.28 -25.86 -18.58
C THR A 441 -24.44 -24.94 -18.27
N ALA A 442 -24.48 -24.36 -17.06
CA ALA A 442 -25.52 -23.46 -16.56
C ALA A 442 -26.93 -24.03 -16.74
N GLU A 443 -27.11 -25.33 -16.45
CA GLU A 443 -28.42 -26.02 -16.49
C GLU A 443 -29.34 -25.51 -15.39
N GLN A 444 -30.63 -25.35 -15.71
CA GLN A 444 -31.57 -24.73 -14.76
C GLN A 444 -32.37 -25.79 -14.00
N GLU A 445 -31.73 -26.86 -13.55
CA GLU A 445 -32.38 -27.92 -12.78
C GLU A 445 -31.87 -27.97 -11.33
N LEU A 446 -32.11 -26.89 -10.59
CA LEU A 446 -31.88 -26.91 -9.15
C LEU A 446 -33.11 -27.47 -8.46
N THR A 447 -32.92 -28.53 -7.68
CA THR A 447 -34.00 -29.23 -6.95
C THR A 447 -33.67 -29.28 -5.45
N PHE A 448 -34.67 -29.60 -4.60
CA PHE A 448 -34.38 -29.82 -3.18
C PHE A 448 -33.35 -30.93 -2.94
N LYS A 449 -33.31 -31.96 -3.77
CA LYS A 449 -32.33 -33.03 -3.69
C LYS A 449 -30.91 -32.52 -3.98
N THR A 450 -30.75 -31.63 -4.97
CA THR A 450 -29.46 -31.00 -5.26
C THR A 450 -29.03 -30.04 -4.17
N LEU A 451 -29.94 -29.31 -3.55
CA LEU A 451 -29.65 -28.48 -2.38
C LEU A 451 -29.19 -29.31 -1.18
N ASP A 452 -29.85 -30.38 -0.87
CA ASP A 452 -29.49 -31.27 0.25
C ASP A 452 -28.14 -31.95 0.02
N ALA A 453 -27.83 -32.35 -1.22
CA ALA A 453 -26.55 -32.89 -1.60
C ALA A 453 -25.40 -31.83 -1.49
N ASN A 454 -25.74 -30.54 -1.52
CA ASN A 454 -24.84 -29.41 -1.37
C ASN A 454 -25.03 -28.67 -0.03
N LYS A 455 -25.48 -29.37 1.00
CA LYS A 455 -25.80 -28.82 2.31
C LYS A 455 -24.63 -28.01 2.89
N ALA A 456 -23.38 -28.48 2.75
CA ALA A 456 -22.20 -27.77 3.21
C ALA A 456 -22.01 -26.39 2.54
N THR A 457 -22.39 -26.25 1.25
CA THR A 457 -22.42 -24.95 0.57
C THR A 457 -23.52 -24.06 1.13
N ILE A 458 -24.76 -24.60 1.26
CA ILE A 458 -25.93 -23.85 1.72
C ILE A 458 -25.74 -23.35 3.16
N GLU A 459 -25.21 -24.17 4.05
CA GLU A 459 -24.94 -23.83 5.45
C GLU A 459 -23.78 -22.82 5.63
N ASN A 460 -23.05 -22.48 4.57
CA ASN A 460 -21.96 -21.51 4.56
C ASN A 460 -22.24 -20.27 3.70
N ILE A 461 -23.47 -20.11 3.20
CA ILE A 461 -23.87 -18.89 2.49
C ILE A 461 -23.79 -17.71 3.44
N ARG A 462 -22.96 -16.74 3.12
CA ARG A 462 -22.71 -15.57 3.96
C ARG A 462 -23.94 -14.66 4.04
N LEU A 463 -24.58 -14.61 5.21
CA LEU A 463 -25.69 -13.71 5.51
C LEU A 463 -25.27 -12.50 6.34
N TRP A 464 -24.10 -12.54 6.97
CA TRP A 464 -23.50 -11.40 7.62
C TRP A 464 -22.41 -10.78 6.74
N ASP A 465 -22.59 -9.52 6.40
CA ASP A 465 -21.57 -8.75 5.71
C ASP A 465 -20.69 -8.01 6.71
N TRP A 466 -19.43 -7.75 6.34
CA TRP A 466 -18.44 -7.16 7.24
C TRP A 466 -18.87 -5.80 7.79
N GLN A 467 -19.51 -4.95 6.99
CA GLN A 467 -19.85 -3.59 7.40
C GLN A 467 -20.98 -3.55 8.43
N PRO A 468 -22.16 -4.15 8.23
CA PRO A 468 -23.21 -4.24 9.26
C PRO A 468 -22.75 -5.00 10.49
N LEU A 469 -21.93 -6.04 10.33
CA LEU A 469 -21.42 -6.82 11.45
C LEU A 469 -20.39 -6.02 12.28
N SER A 470 -19.54 -5.20 11.65
CA SER A 470 -18.62 -4.29 12.34
C SER A 470 -19.35 -3.28 13.22
N ASP A 471 -20.43 -2.65 12.70
CA ASP A 471 -21.29 -1.77 13.46
C ASP A 471 -21.90 -2.51 14.68
N THR A 472 -22.31 -3.76 14.49
CA THR A 472 -22.88 -4.60 15.56
C THR A 472 -21.83 -5.00 16.60
N TYR A 473 -20.61 -5.38 16.18
CA TYR A 473 -19.52 -5.69 17.11
C TYR A 473 -19.13 -4.47 17.94
N ALA A 474 -19.06 -3.30 17.32
CA ALA A 474 -18.78 -2.06 18.02
C ALA A 474 -19.83 -1.77 19.10
N GLN A 475 -21.11 -1.95 18.82
CA GLN A 475 -22.19 -1.68 19.77
C GLN A 475 -22.29 -2.72 20.89
N LEU A 476 -22.13 -4.00 20.59
CA LEU A 476 -22.37 -5.09 21.52
C LEU A 476 -21.11 -5.58 22.25
N GLN A 477 -19.95 -5.45 21.62
CA GLN A 477 -18.73 -6.12 22.06
C GLN A 477 -17.51 -5.22 22.27
N GLU A 478 -17.55 -3.91 21.97
CA GLU A 478 -16.48 -2.98 22.39
C GLU A 478 -16.43 -2.84 23.91
N ILE A 479 -17.58 -2.88 24.59
CA ILE A 479 -17.75 -2.84 26.06
C ILE A 479 -17.23 -1.55 26.70
N ARG A 480 -16.08 -1.04 26.27
CA ARG A 480 -15.48 0.24 26.67
C ARG A 480 -14.99 1.00 25.45
N THR A 481 -15.03 2.31 25.48
CA THR A 481 -14.69 3.20 24.36
C THR A 481 -13.23 3.11 23.88
N TYR A 482 -12.34 2.60 24.72
CA TYR A 482 -10.92 2.42 24.38
C TYR A 482 -10.60 1.06 23.74
N TYR A 483 -11.59 0.16 23.58
CA TYR A 483 -11.46 -1.03 22.74
C TYR A 483 -11.97 -0.75 21.33
N LYS A 484 -11.34 -1.36 20.33
CA LYS A 484 -11.71 -1.25 18.92
C LYS A 484 -11.54 -2.57 18.20
N PHE A 485 -12.43 -2.77 17.22
CA PHE A 485 -12.30 -3.78 16.16
C PHE A 485 -11.85 -3.06 14.88
N HIS A 486 -10.70 -3.44 14.33
CA HIS A 486 -10.17 -2.78 13.11
C HIS A 486 -10.78 -3.37 11.86
N HIS A 487 -10.57 -4.63 11.64
CA HIS A 487 -11.10 -5.38 10.51
C HIS A 487 -11.88 -6.60 10.98
N LEU A 488 -12.79 -7.08 10.15
CA LEU A 488 -13.49 -8.34 10.33
C LEU A 488 -13.00 -9.30 9.25
N ASP A 489 -12.30 -10.33 9.68
CA ASP A 489 -11.73 -11.34 8.80
C ASP A 489 -12.71 -12.47 8.55
N VAL A 490 -12.77 -12.97 7.32
CA VAL A 490 -13.48 -14.19 6.98
C VAL A 490 -12.49 -15.35 7.07
N ASP A 491 -12.78 -16.32 7.94
CA ASP A 491 -11.99 -17.53 8.08
C ASP A 491 -12.91 -18.76 8.19
N ARG A 492 -12.34 -19.94 8.36
CA ARG A 492 -13.08 -21.20 8.46
C ARG A 492 -12.50 -22.07 9.57
N TYR A 493 -13.40 -22.72 10.26
CA TYR A 493 -13.09 -23.60 11.39
C TYR A 493 -13.95 -24.86 11.32
N TRP A 494 -13.45 -25.96 11.87
CA TRP A 494 -14.23 -27.13 12.18
C TRP A 494 -14.90 -26.94 13.54
N LEU A 495 -16.20 -26.63 13.54
CA LEU A 495 -17.00 -26.34 14.73
C LEU A 495 -18.22 -27.26 14.75
N ASP A 496 -18.53 -27.85 15.88
CA ASP A 496 -19.70 -28.76 16.06
C ASP A 496 -19.75 -29.89 15.03
N GLY A 497 -18.58 -30.38 14.58
CA GLY A 497 -18.47 -31.46 13.60
C GLY A 497 -18.72 -31.03 12.14
N SER A 498 -18.86 -29.73 11.86
CA SER A 498 -19.05 -29.17 10.52
C SER A 498 -17.97 -28.14 10.16
N TYR A 499 -17.68 -28.04 8.86
CA TYR A 499 -16.76 -27.07 8.29
C TYR A 499 -17.51 -25.76 8.04
N GLN A 500 -17.17 -24.73 8.82
CA GLN A 500 -17.96 -23.50 8.90
C GLN A 500 -17.11 -22.26 8.61
N SER A 501 -17.69 -21.37 7.82
CA SER A 501 -17.16 -20.02 7.63
C SER A 501 -17.59 -19.11 8.79
N VAL A 502 -16.65 -18.34 9.29
CA VAL A 502 -16.83 -17.40 10.41
C VAL A 502 -16.31 -16.02 10.07
N MET A 503 -16.85 -15.01 10.76
CA MET A 503 -16.28 -13.67 10.87
C MET A 503 -15.59 -13.55 12.20
N ILE A 504 -14.34 -13.11 12.20
CA ILE A 504 -13.52 -12.95 13.41
C ILE A 504 -12.87 -11.56 13.44
N SER A 505 -12.72 -10.98 14.61
CA SER A 505 -12.00 -9.71 14.80
C SER A 505 -11.34 -9.64 16.17
N ALA A 506 -10.13 -9.10 16.21
CA ALA A 506 -9.40 -8.83 17.45
C ALA A 506 -9.97 -7.63 18.18
N ARG A 507 -10.11 -7.72 19.52
CA ARG A 507 -10.45 -6.56 20.35
C ARG A 507 -9.15 -5.88 20.80
N GLU A 508 -8.71 -4.90 20.01
CA GLU A 508 -7.49 -4.16 20.30
C GLU A 508 -7.76 -2.97 21.21
N LEU A 509 -6.72 -2.56 21.94
CA LEU A 509 -6.80 -1.43 22.86
C LEU A 509 -6.16 -0.20 22.21
N ARG A 510 -6.90 0.92 22.22
CA ARG A 510 -6.47 2.23 21.71
C ARG A 510 -6.41 3.25 22.83
N PRO A 511 -5.25 3.47 23.47
CA PRO A 511 -5.12 4.39 24.60
C PRO A 511 -5.49 5.84 24.28
N SER A 512 -5.42 6.25 23.01
CA SER A 512 -5.84 7.60 22.59
C SER A 512 -7.35 7.86 22.75
N LEU A 513 -8.15 6.80 22.89
CA LEU A 513 -9.60 6.91 23.17
C LEU A 513 -9.95 6.94 24.65
N LEU A 514 -8.97 6.86 25.55
CA LEU A 514 -9.18 7.16 26.95
C LEU A 514 -9.67 8.60 27.14
N PRO A 515 -10.48 8.89 28.16
CA PRO A 515 -10.87 10.27 28.46
C PRO A 515 -9.64 11.20 28.59
N PRO A 516 -9.72 12.47 28.19
CA PRO A 516 -8.57 13.38 28.15
C PRO A 516 -7.77 13.47 29.46
N ASN A 517 -8.46 13.43 30.59
CA ASN A 517 -7.85 13.43 31.92
C ASN A 517 -7.18 12.11 32.31
N ALA A 518 -7.47 11.02 31.60
CA ALA A 518 -6.87 9.72 31.79
C ALA A 518 -5.72 9.44 30.80
N GLN A 519 -5.43 10.33 29.87
CA GLN A 519 -4.35 10.17 28.88
C GLN A 519 -2.98 10.54 29.47
N THR A 520 -2.68 10.06 30.68
CA THR A 520 -1.37 10.25 31.33
C THR A 520 -0.31 9.34 30.68
N TRP A 521 0.97 9.68 30.86
CA TRP A 521 2.06 8.84 30.39
C TRP A 521 1.98 7.42 30.96
N VAL A 522 1.68 7.30 32.27
CA VAL A 522 1.57 5.99 32.92
C VAL A 522 0.45 5.15 32.33
N ASN A 523 -0.71 5.75 32.09
CA ASN A 523 -1.82 5.03 31.47
C ASN A 523 -1.50 4.56 30.06
N ARG A 524 -0.88 5.42 29.26
CA ARG A 524 -0.60 5.13 27.85
C ARG A 524 0.53 4.13 27.62
N HIS A 525 1.51 4.10 28.54
CA HIS A 525 2.74 3.33 28.31
C HIS A 525 2.99 2.21 29.31
N VAL A 526 2.31 2.20 30.47
CA VAL A 526 2.57 1.23 31.54
C VAL A 526 1.33 0.44 31.94
N LEU A 527 0.15 1.08 31.96
CA LEU A 527 -1.07 0.42 32.45
C LEU A 527 -1.91 -0.17 31.31
N PHE A 528 -2.30 0.63 30.31
CA PHE A 528 -3.12 0.19 29.18
C PHE A 528 -2.24 -0.28 28.03
N THR A 529 -1.64 -1.46 28.19
CA THR A 529 -0.57 -1.97 27.30
C THR A 529 -1.06 -2.89 26.19
N HIS A 530 -2.22 -3.56 26.38
CA HIS A 530 -2.70 -4.62 25.49
C HIS A 530 -4.21 -4.63 25.31
N GLY A 531 -4.67 -5.16 24.19
CA GLY A 531 -6.05 -5.53 23.95
C GLY A 531 -6.39 -6.89 24.54
N THR A 532 -7.65 -7.32 24.43
CA THR A 532 -8.07 -8.59 25.06
C THR A 532 -9.10 -9.34 24.23
N GLY A 533 -8.73 -10.54 23.81
CA GLY A 533 -9.58 -11.50 23.15
C GLY A 533 -10.02 -11.14 21.73
N ALA A 534 -10.86 -11.97 21.19
CA ALA A 534 -11.47 -11.79 19.88
C ALA A 534 -12.98 -12.03 19.96
N VAL A 535 -13.69 -11.55 18.96
CA VAL A 535 -15.10 -11.83 18.75
C VAL A 535 -15.25 -12.66 17.49
N MET A 536 -16.06 -13.72 17.53
CA MET A 536 -16.29 -14.61 16.40
C MET A 536 -17.76 -14.91 16.24
N SER A 537 -18.26 -14.81 15.01
CA SER A 537 -19.63 -15.14 14.63
C SER A 537 -19.67 -16.05 13.41
N PRO A 538 -20.58 -17.03 13.33
CA PRO A 538 -20.82 -17.73 12.08
C PRO A 538 -21.42 -16.77 11.04
N VAL A 539 -21.07 -16.96 9.78
CA VAL A 539 -21.54 -16.07 8.69
C VAL A 539 -23.05 -16.23 8.40
N THR A 540 -23.69 -17.29 8.89
CA THR A 540 -25.05 -17.68 8.49
C THR A 540 -26.10 -17.55 9.58
N ARG A 541 -25.71 -17.54 10.87
CA ARG A 541 -26.66 -17.64 11.99
C ARG A 541 -27.02 -16.27 12.56
N LYS A 542 -28.31 -16.11 12.85
CA LYS A 542 -28.84 -14.95 13.56
C LYS A 542 -29.68 -15.39 14.79
N SER A 543 -29.82 -14.50 15.77
CA SER A 543 -30.79 -14.64 16.86
C SER A 543 -32.22 -14.37 16.37
N THR A 544 -33.22 -14.65 17.19
CA THR A 544 -34.64 -14.32 16.92
C THR A 544 -34.85 -12.81 16.68
N GLU A 545 -34.03 -11.98 17.27
CA GLU A 545 -34.06 -10.51 17.14
C GLU A 545 -33.41 -10.02 15.85
N GLY A 546 -32.67 -10.87 15.14
CA GLY A 546 -31.93 -10.51 13.93
C GLY A 546 -30.50 -10.04 14.21
N LEU A 547 -29.95 -10.29 15.41
CA LEU A 547 -28.57 -10.03 15.78
C LEU A 547 -27.68 -11.24 15.45
N PRO A 548 -26.35 -11.08 15.31
CA PRO A 548 -25.45 -12.20 15.07
C PRO A 548 -25.42 -13.16 16.26
N PHE A 549 -25.27 -14.44 15.97
CA PHE A 549 -24.87 -15.43 16.97
C PHE A 549 -23.36 -15.30 17.20
N PHE A 550 -22.89 -15.52 18.44
CA PHE A 550 -21.48 -15.39 18.78
C PHE A 550 -20.91 -16.74 19.22
N TYR A 551 -19.88 -17.20 18.52
CA TYR A 551 -19.03 -18.30 18.97
C TYR A 551 -18.00 -17.88 20.03
N LEU A 552 -17.52 -16.61 19.92
CA LEU A 552 -16.69 -15.96 20.92
C LEU A 552 -17.23 -14.56 21.22
N ARG A 553 -17.34 -14.22 22.49
CA ARG A 553 -17.92 -12.95 22.95
C ARG A 553 -17.36 -12.55 24.33
N ASP A 554 -17.67 -11.34 24.74
CA ASP A 554 -17.45 -10.78 26.08
C ASP A 554 -15.98 -10.59 26.51
N ILE A 555 -15.77 -10.11 27.72
CA ILE A 555 -14.49 -9.95 28.41
C ILE A 555 -14.62 -10.46 29.85
N PRO A 556 -13.83 -11.46 30.30
CA PRO A 556 -12.92 -12.27 29.49
C PRO A 556 -13.63 -13.07 28.38
N PRO A 557 -12.93 -13.50 27.32
CA PRO A 557 -13.56 -14.22 26.21
C PRO A 557 -14.29 -15.49 26.67
N VAL A 558 -15.55 -15.63 26.24
CA VAL A 558 -16.38 -16.80 26.48
C VAL A 558 -16.62 -17.50 25.15
N ALA A 559 -16.27 -18.78 25.05
CA ALA A 559 -16.53 -19.61 23.88
C ALA A 559 -17.87 -20.33 24.04
N ASP A 560 -18.76 -20.17 23.03
CA ASP A 560 -20.03 -20.83 22.92
C ASP A 560 -20.06 -21.66 21.61
N GLY A 561 -19.44 -22.86 21.64
CA GLY A 561 -19.18 -23.67 20.45
C GLY A 561 -17.97 -23.24 19.61
N GLY A 562 -17.29 -22.15 19.94
CA GLY A 562 -16.10 -21.67 19.24
C GLY A 562 -14.79 -22.17 19.84
N PRO A 563 -13.63 -21.79 19.25
CA PRO A 563 -12.31 -22.14 19.77
C PRO A 563 -12.09 -21.42 21.11
N GLN A 564 -11.52 -22.13 22.09
CA GLN A 564 -11.17 -21.52 23.38
C GLN A 564 -9.90 -20.68 23.26
N ILE A 565 -9.89 -19.47 23.84
CA ILE A 565 -8.71 -18.62 23.95
C ILE A 565 -8.15 -18.77 25.38
N ARG A 566 -6.93 -19.33 25.49
CA ARG A 566 -6.23 -19.46 26.77
C ARG A 566 -5.39 -18.25 27.12
N GLU A 567 -4.80 -17.60 26.10
CA GLU A 567 -4.05 -16.36 26.21
C GLU A 567 -4.75 -15.25 25.41
N PRO A 568 -5.60 -14.42 26.07
CA PRO A 568 -6.42 -13.42 25.36
C PRO A 568 -5.71 -12.09 25.13
N ARG A 569 -4.51 -11.86 25.70
CA ARG A 569 -3.84 -10.55 25.66
C ARG A 569 -3.19 -10.30 24.30
N ILE A 570 -3.45 -9.12 23.72
CA ILE A 570 -2.97 -8.70 22.40
C ILE A 570 -2.02 -7.52 22.58
N TYR A 571 -0.72 -7.77 22.55
CA TYR A 571 0.31 -6.72 22.59
C TYR A 571 0.73 -6.24 21.20
N TYR A 572 0.59 -7.10 20.19
CA TYR A 572 0.94 -6.83 18.79
C TYR A 572 -0.29 -7.05 17.94
N GLY A 573 -0.65 -6.04 17.13
CA GLY A 573 -1.85 -6.04 16.32
C GLY A 573 -1.79 -5.06 15.17
N GLU A 574 -2.95 -4.64 14.70
CA GLU A 574 -3.10 -3.70 13.59
C GLU A 574 -3.05 -2.24 14.07
N GLU A 575 -3.29 -1.98 15.36
CA GLU A 575 -3.27 -0.61 15.90
C GLU A 575 -1.87 0.02 15.74
N ARG A 576 -1.86 1.28 15.29
CA ARG A 576 -0.64 2.08 15.14
C ARG A 576 -0.36 2.85 16.42
N ASP A 577 0.02 2.13 17.45
CA ASP A 577 0.28 2.71 18.74
C ASP A 577 1.77 2.95 19.00
N SER A 578 2.02 3.79 20.01
CA SER A 578 3.34 4.08 20.54
C SER A 578 3.93 2.83 21.24
N TYR A 579 5.10 3.00 21.84
CA TYR A 579 5.72 1.98 22.67
C TYR A 579 4.92 1.74 23.96
N VAL A 580 5.05 0.53 24.52
CA VAL A 580 4.58 0.19 25.87
C VAL A 580 5.70 -0.49 26.66
N ILE A 581 5.62 -0.38 27.99
CA ILE A 581 6.58 -0.96 28.92
C ILE A 581 5.86 -2.05 29.70
N VAL A 582 6.42 -3.25 29.65
CA VAL A 582 5.92 -4.43 30.37
C VAL A 582 6.95 -4.92 31.39
N LYS A 583 6.54 -5.78 32.31
CA LYS A 583 7.35 -6.24 33.43
C LYS A 583 7.86 -5.07 34.31
N GLY A 584 6.98 -4.08 34.49
CA GLY A 584 7.25 -2.93 35.40
C GLY A 584 7.04 -3.28 36.86
N SER A 585 7.16 -2.27 37.72
CA SER A 585 6.89 -2.39 39.19
C SER A 585 5.38 -2.44 39.53
N THR A 586 4.51 -2.14 38.54
CA THR A 586 3.05 -2.21 38.69
C THR A 586 2.47 -3.17 37.67
N PRO A 587 1.45 -3.95 38.03
CA PRO A 587 0.77 -4.82 37.08
C PRO A 587 0.00 -3.97 36.06
N GLU A 588 -0.20 -4.53 34.86
CA GLU A 588 -0.88 -3.93 33.75
C GLU A 588 -2.40 -4.09 33.91
N PHE A 589 -3.17 -3.15 33.39
CA PHE A 589 -4.61 -3.28 33.28
C PHE A 589 -4.95 -4.38 32.26
N ASP A 590 -5.69 -5.39 32.68
CA ASP A 590 -6.08 -6.52 31.83
C ASP A 590 -7.51 -6.28 31.25
N TYR A 591 -8.53 -6.23 32.12
CA TYR A 591 -9.89 -5.94 31.70
C TYR A 591 -10.77 -5.40 32.83
N PRO A 592 -11.89 -4.71 32.50
CA PRO A 592 -12.84 -4.23 33.51
C PRO A 592 -13.75 -5.37 33.99
N LYS A 593 -13.99 -5.47 35.29
CA LYS A 593 -14.89 -6.45 35.90
C LYS A 593 -15.88 -5.74 36.81
N GLY A 594 -17.06 -5.46 36.30
CA GLY A 594 -18.09 -4.70 37.04
C GLY A 594 -17.64 -3.27 37.35
N LYS A 595 -17.48 -2.95 38.65
CA LYS A 595 -16.96 -1.66 39.13
C LYS A 595 -15.44 -1.65 39.31
N ASP A 596 -14.82 -2.81 39.33
CA ASP A 596 -13.38 -3.02 39.55
C ASP A 596 -12.65 -3.30 38.24
N ASN A 597 -11.33 -3.34 38.34
CA ASN A 597 -10.45 -3.74 37.21
C ASN A 597 -9.66 -4.98 37.62
N VAL A 598 -9.41 -5.83 36.60
CA VAL A 598 -8.46 -6.94 36.72
C VAL A 598 -7.12 -6.48 36.19
N TYR A 599 -6.06 -6.89 36.86
CA TYR A 599 -4.68 -6.57 36.52
C TYR A 599 -3.91 -7.85 36.29
N ALA A 600 -2.99 -7.82 35.34
CA ALA A 600 -2.11 -8.93 34.98
C ALA A 600 -0.67 -8.45 34.88
N ALA A 601 0.27 -9.38 34.94
CA ALA A 601 1.66 -9.12 34.62
C ALA A 601 2.04 -9.87 33.36
N TYR A 602 2.78 -9.21 32.49
CA TYR A 602 3.33 -9.87 31.29
C TYR A 602 4.39 -10.89 31.68
N ASP A 603 4.22 -12.14 31.30
CA ASP A 603 5.15 -13.25 31.56
C ASP A 603 5.91 -13.73 30.31
N GLY A 604 5.56 -13.20 29.12
CA GLY A 604 6.13 -13.55 27.84
C GLY A 604 7.58 -13.08 27.62
N THR A 605 8.06 -13.28 26.39
CA THR A 605 9.42 -12.98 25.96
C THR A 605 9.57 -11.75 25.08
N GLY A 606 8.46 -11.13 24.67
CA GLY A 606 8.43 -10.00 23.74
C GLY A 606 9.09 -8.73 24.28
N GLY A 607 9.36 -7.79 23.37
CA GLY A 607 9.97 -6.49 23.69
C GLY A 607 11.50 -6.51 23.83
N VAL A 608 12.10 -5.35 23.96
CA VAL A 608 13.53 -5.12 24.15
C VAL A 608 13.82 -4.88 25.63
N PRO A 609 14.81 -5.53 26.27
CA PRO A 609 15.18 -5.25 27.65
C PRO A 609 15.66 -3.80 27.83
N ILE A 610 15.09 -3.08 28.81
CA ILE A 610 15.46 -1.68 29.14
C ILE A 610 15.87 -1.50 30.59
N GLY A 611 16.15 -2.56 31.31
CA GLY A 611 16.53 -2.48 32.73
C GLY A 611 17.77 -1.61 33.02
N ALA A 612 18.77 -1.62 32.13
CA ALA A 612 19.97 -0.82 32.27
C ALA A 612 19.72 0.67 31.93
N MET A 613 20.24 1.60 32.75
CA MET A 613 20.09 3.04 32.60
C MET A 613 20.54 3.56 31.23
N VAL A 614 21.58 2.95 30.64
CA VAL A 614 22.08 3.31 29.30
C VAL A 614 21.01 3.09 28.24
N TRP A 615 20.30 1.97 28.30
CA TRP A 615 19.21 1.68 27.36
C TRP A 615 18.00 2.55 27.58
N ARG A 616 17.67 2.87 28.85
CA ARG A 616 16.61 3.86 29.15
C ARG A 616 16.95 5.23 28.54
N GLY A 617 18.19 5.68 28.68
CA GLY A 617 18.68 6.93 28.08
C GLY A 617 18.60 6.92 26.54
N LEU A 618 18.98 5.82 25.89
CA LEU A 618 18.89 5.65 24.46
C LEU A 618 17.43 5.75 23.96
N PHE A 619 16.52 5.00 24.58
CA PHE A 619 15.11 5.03 24.20
C PHE A 619 14.42 6.35 24.58
N ALA A 620 14.82 6.99 25.68
CA ALA A 620 14.34 8.33 26.05
C ALA A 620 14.71 9.37 24.99
N TYR A 621 15.94 9.29 24.49
CA TYR A 621 16.39 10.12 23.39
C TYR A 621 15.64 9.80 22.06
N TYR A 622 15.54 8.51 21.72
CA TYR A 622 14.89 8.05 20.49
C TYR A 622 13.40 8.48 20.40
N PHE A 623 12.65 8.35 21.51
CA PHE A 623 11.23 8.72 21.59
C PHE A 623 11.02 10.19 22.00
N ASN A 624 12.09 10.92 22.33
CA ASN A 624 12.03 12.25 22.91
C ASN A 624 11.13 12.27 24.17
N ASP A 625 11.28 11.25 25.02
CA ASP A 625 10.46 11.04 26.21
C ASP A 625 11.32 10.82 27.47
N PRO A 626 11.54 11.86 28.27
CA PRO A 626 12.39 11.77 29.47
C PRO A 626 11.81 10.87 30.56
N ASN A 627 10.51 10.54 30.51
CA ASN A 627 9.88 9.66 31.50
C ASN A 627 10.49 8.27 31.52
N LEU A 628 11.06 7.81 30.38
CA LEU A 628 11.78 6.54 30.30
C LEU A 628 13.01 6.47 31.24
N VAL A 629 13.61 7.61 31.59
CA VAL A 629 14.72 7.71 32.53
C VAL A 629 14.21 8.02 33.95
N LEU A 630 13.24 8.92 34.07
CA LEU A 630 12.80 9.50 35.34
C LEU A 630 11.79 8.63 36.08
N SER A 631 11.08 7.73 35.37
CA SER A 631 9.99 6.93 35.95
C SER A 631 10.50 5.83 36.87
N GLY A 632 9.89 5.76 38.07
CA GLY A 632 10.09 4.65 39.02
C GLY A 632 9.35 3.35 38.65
N TYR A 633 8.52 3.35 37.61
CA TYR A 633 7.81 2.15 37.15
C TYR A 633 8.69 1.17 36.40
N ILE A 634 9.85 1.61 35.91
CA ILE A 634 10.77 0.78 35.13
C ILE A 634 11.73 0.07 36.08
N THR A 635 11.75 -1.27 36.02
CA THR A 635 12.61 -2.16 36.83
C THR A 635 13.79 -2.72 36.02
N ALA A 636 14.60 -3.57 36.63
CA ALA A 636 15.69 -4.29 35.95
C ALA A 636 15.17 -5.26 34.87
N ASP A 637 13.99 -5.85 35.10
CA ASP A 637 13.38 -6.83 34.21
C ASP A 637 12.46 -6.22 33.14
N SER A 638 12.24 -4.89 33.21
CA SER A 638 11.34 -4.20 32.29
C SER A 638 11.78 -4.31 30.84
N ARG A 639 10.79 -4.47 29.96
CA ARG A 639 10.97 -4.54 28.52
C ARG A 639 10.12 -3.48 27.82
N ILE A 640 10.65 -2.87 26.79
CA ILE A 640 9.92 -1.93 25.92
C ILE A 640 9.48 -2.66 24.65
N MET A 641 8.19 -2.61 24.36
CA MET A 641 7.64 -3.13 23.13
C MET A 641 7.49 -2.00 22.13
N ILE A 642 8.19 -2.10 21.01
CA ILE A 642 8.17 -1.16 19.89
C ILE A 642 7.79 -1.88 18.60
N ARG A 643 7.37 -1.13 17.59
CA ARG A 643 6.92 -1.70 16.31
C ARG A 643 5.87 -2.78 16.56
N ARG A 644 4.83 -2.39 17.30
CA ARG A 644 3.74 -3.27 17.71
C ARG A 644 2.78 -3.54 16.57
N ASN A 645 2.64 -2.58 15.63
CA ASN A 645 1.89 -2.81 14.41
C ASN A 645 2.55 -3.92 13.56
N ILE A 646 1.77 -4.94 13.21
CA ILE A 646 2.27 -6.16 12.55
C ILE A 646 2.86 -5.89 11.18
N GLN A 647 2.20 -5.06 10.35
CA GLN A 647 2.72 -4.72 9.03
C GLN A 647 4.03 -3.93 9.11
N GLN A 648 4.11 -2.94 10.00
CA GLN A 648 5.36 -2.20 10.24
C GLN A 648 6.48 -3.13 10.70
N ARG A 649 6.15 -4.08 11.59
CA ARG A 649 7.07 -5.07 12.12
C ARG A 649 7.66 -5.95 11.02
N VAL A 650 6.79 -6.52 10.18
CA VAL A 650 7.19 -7.37 9.05
C VAL A 650 8.01 -6.58 8.02
N ARG A 651 7.55 -5.38 7.63
CA ARG A 651 8.29 -4.50 6.68
C ARG A 651 9.67 -4.10 7.18
N THR A 652 9.84 -3.97 8.48
CA THR A 652 11.16 -3.64 9.06
C THR A 652 12.13 -4.83 8.94
N ILE A 653 11.65 -6.06 9.12
CA ILE A 653 12.48 -7.27 8.99
C ILE A 653 12.79 -7.57 7.52
N ALA A 654 11.78 -7.52 6.67
CA ALA A 654 11.87 -7.91 5.26
C ALA A 654 11.35 -6.78 4.33
N PRO A 655 12.08 -5.65 4.19
CA PRO A 655 11.64 -4.51 3.39
C PRO A 655 11.60 -4.78 1.88
N PHE A 656 12.14 -5.90 1.44
CA PHE A 656 12.16 -6.37 0.05
C PHE A 656 10.90 -7.17 -0.34
N LEU A 657 10.05 -7.51 0.65
CA LEU A 657 8.74 -8.10 0.42
C LEU A 657 7.66 -7.03 0.37
N ARG A 658 6.73 -7.18 -0.56
CA ARG A 658 5.50 -6.38 -0.59
C ARG A 658 4.43 -7.12 0.20
N LEU A 659 3.76 -6.46 1.14
CA LEU A 659 2.72 -7.06 1.95
C LEU A 659 1.36 -6.86 1.32
N ASP A 660 0.48 -7.86 1.47
CA ASP A 660 -0.96 -7.71 1.26
C ASP A 660 -1.51 -6.63 2.20
N HIS A 661 -2.58 -5.96 1.78
CA HIS A 661 -3.18 -4.90 2.59
C HIS A 661 -3.88 -5.44 3.84
N ASP A 662 -4.31 -6.71 3.82
CA ASP A 662 -5.19 -7.34 4.80
C ASP A 662 -4.48 -8.45 5.61
N PRO A 663 -3.84 -8.13 6.75
CA PRO A 663 -3.45 -9.14 7.73
C PRO A 663 -4.68 -9.67 8.45
N TYR A 664 -4.76 -10.96 8.74
CA TYR A 664 -5.93 -11.57 9.36
C TYR A 664 -5.60 -12.36 10.62
N LEU A 665 -6.57 -12.34 11.55
CA LEU A 665 -6.46 -13.01 12.85
C LEU A 665 -6.81 -14.50 12.75
N VAL A 666 -6.00 -15.34 13.39
CA VAL A 666 -6.23 -16.79 13.52
C VAL A 666 -6.10 -17.21 14.99
N ILE A 667 -7.00 -18.05 15.46
CA ILE A 667 -6.93 -18.70 16.77
C ILE A 667 -6.47 -20.14 16.57
N SER A 668 -5.32 -20.47 17.14
CA SER A 668 -4.73 -21.82 17.09
C SER A 668 -4.21 -22.19 18.46
N ASP A 669 -4.53 -23.40 18.93
CA ASP A 669 -4.11 -23.93 20.24
C ASP A 669 -4.37 -22.98 21.43
N GLY A 670 -5.45 -22.21 21.37
CA GLY A 670 -5.84 -21.25 22.40
C GLY A 670 -5.00 -19.98 22.46
N ARG A 671 -4.23 -19.71 21.39
CA ARG A 671 -3.44 -18.49 21.19
C ARG A 671 -3.90 -17.77 19.93
N MET A 672 -3.62 -16.49 19.86
CA MET A 672 -3.94 -15.64 18.73
C MET A 672 -2.69 -15.34 17.90
N PHE A 673 -2.82 -15.49 16.59
CA PHE A 673 -1.76 -15.23 15.61
C PHE A 673 -2.32 -14.35 14.50
N TRP A 674 -1.48 -13.47 14.00
CA TRP A 674 -1.75 -12.72 12.79
C TRP A 674 -1.06 -13.42 11.61
N MET A 675 -1.82 -13.63 10.55
CA MET A 675 -1.28 -14.07 9.27
C MET A 675 -1.20 -12.90 8.31
N GLN A 676 -0.04 -12.75 7.69
CA GLN A 676 0.22 -11.70 6.69
C GLN A 676 0.77 -12.32 5.43
N ASP A 677 0.09 -12.10 4.31
CA ASP A 677 0.62 -12.46 3.01
C ASP A 677 1.72 -11.52 2.57
N ALA A 678 2.77 -12.07 1.96
CA ALA A 678 3.92 -11.30 1.52
C ALA A 678 4.36 -11.74 0.12
N TYR A 679 4.47 -10.74 -0.77
CA TYR A 679 4.75 -10.94 -2.18
C TYR A 679 6.20 -10.67 -2.52
N THR A 680 6.73 -11.47 -3.43
CA THR A 680 7.90 -11.13 -4.23
C THR A 680 7.44 -10.42 -5.49
N VAL A 681 8.09 -9.31 -5.83
CA VAL A 681 7.68 -8.44 -6.93
C VAL A 681 8.86 -7.97 -7.77
N SER A 682 8.61 -7.65 -9.03
CA SER A 682 9.55 -6.97 -9.91
C SER A 682 8.84 -6.10 -10.93
N SER A 683 9.52 -5.06 -11.42
CA SER A 683 9.09 -4.24 -12.58
C SER A 683 9.90 -4.59 -13.84
N TYR A 684 10.67 -5.68 -13.81
CA TYR A 684 11.63 -6.04 -14.84
C TYR A 684 11.36 -7.42 -15.46
N PHE A 685 10.11 -7.86 -15.56
CA PHE A 685 9.78 -9.06 -16.30
C PHE A 685 9.56 -8.70 -17.79
N PRO A 686 10.31 -9.30 -18.75
CA PRO A 686 10.25 -8.89 -20.15
C PRO A 686 8.86 -9.18 -20.76
N TYR A 687 8.37 -8.33 -21.65
CA TYR A 687 7.08 -8.41 -22.35
C TYR A 687 5.83 -8.46 -21.45
N ALA A 688 5.95 -8.41 -20.12
CA ALA A 688 4.81 -8.52 -19.24
C ALA A 688 4.09 -7.19 -19.04
N GLN A 689 2.76 -7.22 -19.13
CA GLN A 689 1.88 -6.07 -18.87
C GLN A 689 2.07 -5.58 -17.43
N PRO A 690 2.35 -4.29 -17.20
CA PRO A 690 2.36 -3.74 -15.85
C PRO A 690 0.97 -3.76 -15.21
N ALA A 691 0.90 -4.09 -13.93
CA ALA A 691 -0.30 -3.88 -13.13
C ALA A 691 -0.48 -2.37 -12.90
N GLN A 692 -1.55 -1.80 -13.46
CA GLN A 692 -1.75 -0.35 -13.65
C GLN A 692 -1.58 0.52 -12.39
N GLU A 693 -1.82 -0.03 -11.20
CA GLU A 693 -1.79 0.73 -9.93
C GLU A 693 -0.49 0.58 -9.16
N LEU A 694 0.39 -0.35 -9.52
CA LEU A 694 1.46 -0.83 -8.66
C LEU A 694 2.88 -0.67 -9.22
N ASP A 695 3.01 -0.22 -10.47
CA ASP A 695 4.30 -0.11 -11.19
C ASP A 695 5.16 -1.38 -11.09
N LEU A 696 4.52 -2.55 -11.19
CA LEU A 696 5.15 -3.85 -11.20
C LEU A 696 4.58 -4.71 -12.34
N ASN A 697 5.39 -5.64 -12.85
CA ASN A 697 4.97 -6.57 -13.90
C ASN A 697 5.31 -8.04 -13.61
N TYR A 698 5.60 -8.34 -12.34
CA TYR A 698 5.79 -9.68 -11.79
C TYR A 698 5.38 -9.69 -10.32
N ILE A 699 4.58 -10.68 -9.92
CA ILE A 699 4.17 -10.88 -8.53
C ILE A 699 3.93 -12.36 -8.24
N ARG A 700 4.38 -12.81 -7.05
CA ARG A 700 4.12 -14.15 -6.49
C ARG A 700 3.78 -14.05 -5.01
N ASN A 701 2.80 -14.83 -4.57
CA ASN A 701 2.57 -15.05 -3.14
C ASN A 701 3.50 -16.14 -2.60
N SER A 702 4.77 -15.80 -2.47
CA SER A 702 5.80 -16.78 -2.12
C SER A 702 5.98 -16.97 -0.62
N VAL A 703 5.49 -16.04 0.21
CA VAL A 703 5.77 -16.06 1.65
C VAL A 703 4.49 -15.81 2.45
N LYS A 704 4.26 -16.66 3.46
CA LYS A 704 3.30 -16.42 4.55
C LYS A 704 4.05 -16.02 5.81
N VAL A 705 3.59 -14.97 6.47
CA VAL A 705 4.20 -14.47 7.70
C VAL A 705 3.24 -14.67 8.84
N ILE A 706 3.73 -15.27 9.91
CA ILE A 706 2.97 -15.48 11.16
C ILE A 706 3.53 -14.57 12.23
N VAL A 707 2.68 -13.80 12.88
CA VAL A 707 3.04 -12.94 14.01
C VAL A 707 2.24 -13.35 15.23
N ASP A 708 2.91 -13.72 16.31
CA ASP A 708 2.27 -14.03 17.59
C ASP A 708 1.74 -12.75 18.24
N ALA A 709 0.44 -12.68 18.51
CA ALA A 709 -0.21 -11.49 19.07
C ALA A 709 0.26 -11.14 20.49
N TYR A 710 0.77 -12.13 21.27
CA TYR A 710 1.23 -11.96 22.63
C TYR A 710 2.73 -11.61 22.72
N ASN A 711 3.61 -12.41 22.07
CA ASN A 711 5.07 -12.23 22.13
C ASN A 711 5.63 -11.38 20.99
N GLY A 712 4.90 -11.23 19.89
CA GLY A 712 5.35 -10.51 18.70
C GLY A 712 6.50 -11.21 17.98
N THR A 713 6.67 -12.51 18.13
CA THR A 713 7.57 -13.29 17.29
C THR A 713 7.06 -13.28 15.86
N VAL A 714 7.97 -13.30 14.90
CA VAL A 714 7.63 -13.25 13.48
C VAL A 714 8.29 -14.43 12.80
N ASP A 715 7.53 -15.22 12.07
CA ASP A 715 8.02 -16.36 11.31
C ASP A 715 7.63 -16.21 9.84
N PHE A 716 8.60 -16.37 8.95
CA PHE A 716 8.41 -16.29 7.51
C PHE A 716 8.43 -17.70 6.92
N TYR A 717 7.34 -18.14 6.31
CA TYR A 717 7.22 -19.45 5.69
C TYR A 717 7.22 -19.34 4.17
N LEU A 718 8.16 -20.01 3.52
CA LEU A 718 8.25 -20.06 2.06
C LEU A 718 7.26 -21.10 1.53
N ILE A 719 6.26 -20.62 0.74
CA ILE A 719 5.21 -21.44 0.15
C ILE A 719 5.57 -21.84 -1.28
N ASP A 720 5.94 -20.87 -2.11
CA ASP A 720 6.36 -21.13 -3.49
C ASP A 720 7.88 -21.25 -3.57
N THR A 721 8.35 -22.48 -3.58
CA THR A 721 9.79 -22.82 -3.70
C THR A 721 10.32 -22.68 -5.13
N ARG A 722 9.44 -22.50 -6.12
CA ARG A 722 9.81 -22.35 -7.53
C ARG A 722 10.05 -20.90 -7.91
N ASP A 723 9.66 -19.95 -7.06
CA ASP A 723 9.88 -18.53 -7.30
C ASP A 723 11.38 -18.16 -7.19
N PRO A 724 12.05 -17.75 -8.27
CA PRO A 724 13.48 -17.41 -8.25
C PRO A 724 13.78 -16.15 -7.44
N VAL A 725 12.80 -15.24 -7.29
CA VAL A 725 12.97 -14.04 -6.46
C VAL A 725 13.02 -14.41 -4.98
N ALA A 726 12.11 -15.26 -4.52
CA ALA A 726 12.12 -15.79 -3.16
C ALA A 726 13.39 -16.61 -2.88
N ALA A 727 13.77 -17.48 -3.82
CA ALA A 727 15.00 -18.29 -3.71
C ALA A 727 16.26 -17.42 -3.66
N THR A 728 16.29 -16.29 -4.38
CA THR A 728 17.37 -15.31 -4.33
C THR A 728 17.46 -14.67 -2.94
N PHE A 729 16.34 -14.21 -2.36
CA PHE A 729 16.34 -13.64 -1.01
C PHE A 729 16.65 -14.69 0.07
N GLN A 730 16.26 -15.95 -0.13
CA GLN A 730 16.66 -17.04 0.77
C GLN A 730 18.19 -17.23 0.81
N ARG A 731 18.88 -17.07 -0.33
CA ARG A 731 20.36 -17.09 -0.37
C ARG A 731 20.99 -15.88 0.30
N ILE A 732 20.38 -14.69 0.14
CA ILE A 732 20.88 -13.45 0.75
C ILE A 732 20.72 -13.47 2.27
N PHE A 733 19.60 -14.00 2.77
CA PHE A 733 19.25 -14.07 4.19
C PHE A 733 19.03 -15.50 4.66
N PRO A 734 20.13 -16.29 4.84
CA PRO A 734 20.03 -17.66 5.33
C PRO A 734 19.35 -17.71 6.70
N GLY A 735 18.34 -18.57 6.86
CA GLY A 735 17.60 -18.73 8.11
C GLY A 735 16.44 -17.74 8.33
N LEU A 736 16.20 -16.80 7.42
CA LEU A 736 15.00 -15.95 7.48
C LEU A 736 13.74 -16.75 7.13
N PHE A 737 13.79 -17.52 6.05
CA PHE A 737 12.64 -18.28 5.57
C PHE A 737 12.67 -19.72 6.09
N LYS A 738 11.56 -20.14 6.70
CA LYS A 738 11.29 -21.52 7.10
C LYS A 738 10.56 -22.26 5.97
N PRO A 739 10.79 -23.56 5.76
CA PRO A 739 9.97 -24.33 4.84
C PRO A 739 8.50 -24.35 5.29
N PHE A 740 7.55 -24.33 4.35
CA PHE A 740 6.12 -24.42 4.66
C PHE A 740 5.76 -25.65 5.50
N SER A 741 6.43 -26.79 5.27
CA SER A 741 6.18 -28.06 5.96
C SER A 741 6.44 -28.01 7.49
N VAL A 742 7.18 -27.02 8.00
CA VAL A 742 7.38 -26.84 9.45
C VAL A 742 6.40 -25.86 10.09
N MET A 743 5.51 -25.24 9.32
CA MET A 743 4.41 -24.47 9.89
C MET A 743 3.51 -25.39 10.71
N PRO A 744 3.05 -24.98 11.91
CA PRO A 744 2.12 -25.77 12.69
C PRO A 744 0.90 -26.20 11.86
N PRO A 745 0.54 -27.51 11.86
CA PRO A 745 -0.53 -28.03 11.00
C PRO A 745 -1.88 -27.34 11.19
N ASP A 746 -2.13 -26.84 12.39
CA ASP A 746 -3.36 -26.12 12.67
C ASP A 746 -3.36 -24.74 11.97
N LEU A 747 -2.26 -24.00 12.00
CA LEU A 747 -2.11 -22.75 11.25
C LEU A 747 -2.15 -22.97 9.73
N GLN A 748 -1.66 -24.11 9.23
CA GLN A 748 -1.76 -24.44 7.79
C GLN A 748 -3.20 -24.52 7.29
N LYS A 749 -4.16 -24.88 8.14
CA LYS A 749 -5.60 -24.97 7.79
C LYS A 749 -6.25 -23.60 7.57
N HIS A 750 -5.61 -22.53 8.06
CA HIS A 750 -6.12 -21.17 8.03
C HIS A 750 -5.45 -20.29 6.95
N ILE A 751 -4.50 -20.83 6.16
CA ILE A 751 -3.95 -20.08 5.03
C ILE A 751 -5.06 -19.84 4.00
N ARG A 752 -5.13 -18.61 3.46
CA ARG A 752 -6.10 -18.24 2.43
C ARG A 752 -5.39 -17.64 1.22
N TYR A 753 -6.04 -17.66 0.05
CA TYR A 753 -5.53 -16.97 -1.13
C TYR A 753 -5.74 -15.47 -0.95
N PRO A 754 -4.68 -14.62 -1.11
CA PRO A 754 -4.78 -13.21 -0.78
C PRO A 754 -5.58 -12.41 -1.82
N GLU A 755 -6.37 -11.45 -1.34
CA GLU A 755 -7.29 -10.66 -2.18
C GLU A 755 -6.56 -9.75 -3.16
N ASP A 756 -5.47 -9.09 -2.75
CA ASP A 756 -4.72 -8.18 -3.63
C ASP A 756 -4.17 -8.91 -4.86
N LEU A 757 -3.55 -10.08 -4.66
CA LEU A 757 -3.03 -10.88 -5.76
C LEU A 757 -4.16 -11.38 -6.67
N PHE A 758 -5.24 -11.87 -6.07
CA PHE A 758 -6.40 -12.35 -6.82
C PHE A 758 -7.01 -11.25 -7.69
N LEU A 759 -7.15 -10.03 -7.16
CA LEU A 759 -7.65 -8.88 -7.91
C LEU A 759 -6.73 -8.49 -9.07
N ILE A 760 -5.40 -8.51 -8.86
CA ILE A 760 -4.43 -8.25 -9.93
C ILE A 760 -4.57 -9.29 -11.03
N GLN A 761 -4.60 -10.56 -10.67
CA GLN A 761 -4.75 -11.66 -11.62
C GLN A 761 -6.10 -11.61 -12.35
N ALA A 762 -7.19 -11.40 -11.62
CA ALA A 762 -8.52 -11.29 -12.20
C ALA A 762 -8.63 -10.10 -13.18
N ARG A 763 -8.03 -8.95 -12.84
CA ARG A 763 -8.00 -7.76 -13.71
C ARG A 763 -7.21 -8.00 -15.00
N LEU A 764 -6.08 -8.66 -14.91
CA LEU A 764 -5.30 -9.02 -16.08
C LEU A 764 -6.02 -10.10 -16.91
N TYR A 765 -6.63 -11.08 -16.24
CA TYR A 765 -7.35 -12.16 -16.89
C TYR A 765 -8.54 -11.68 -17.74
N GLN A 766 -9.14 -10.52 -17.41
CA GLN A 766 -10.17 -9.87 -18.24
C GLN A 766 -9.76 -9.71 -19.72
N THR A 767 -8.47 -9.55 -19.95
CA THR A 767 -7.91 -9.39 -21.32
C THR A 767 -7.09 -10.60 -21.71
N TYR A 768 -6.26 -11.12 -20.78
CA TYR A 768 -5.27 -12.16 -21.06
C TYR A 768 -5.82 -13.61 -21.01
N HIS A 769 -7.14 -13.80 -20.85
CA HIS A 769 -7.79 -15.07 -21.14
C HIS A 769 -7.85 -15.33 -22.65
N MET A 770 -7.88 -14.27 -23.47
CA MET A 770 -7.78 -14.37 -24.93
C MET A 770 -6.39 -14.79 -25.34
N GLU A 771 -6.19 -16.05 -25.72
CA GLU A 771 -4.87 -16.59 -26.10
C GLU A 771 -4.55 -16.38 -27.59
N ALA A 772 -5.58 -16.33 -28.45
CA ALA A 772 -5.41 -16.08 -29.86
C ALA A 772 -5.11 -14.59 -30.12
N ALA A 773 -4.00 -14.31 -30.83
CA ALA A 773 -3.51 -12.95 -31.03
C ALA A 773 -4.47 -12.03 -31.80
N ASP A 774 -5.26 -12.57 -32.72
CA ASP A 774 -6.31 -11.85 -33.48
C ASP A 774 -7.48 -11.46 -32.59
N VAL A 775 -7.97 -12.38 -31.75
CA VAL A 775 -9.05 -12.12 -30.77
C VAL A 775 -8.59 -11.11 -29.74
N PHE A 776 -7.34 -11.24 -29.25
CA PHE A 776 -6.72 -10.30 -28.30
C PHE A 776 -6.56 -8.90 -28.89
N TYR A 777 -6.06 -8.79 -30.13
CA TYR A 777 -5.84 -7.52 -30.80
C TYR A 777 -7.16 -6.76 -31.02
N ASN A 778 -8.19 -7.47 -31.50
CA ASN A 778 -9.52 -6.91 -31.74
C ASN A 778 -10.33 -6.68 -30.44
N ARG A 779 -9.87 -7.23 -29.30
CA ARG A 779 -10.60 -7.23 -28.02
C ARG A 779 -12.02 -7.77 -28.14
N GLU A 780 -12.18 -8.88 -28.90
CA GLU A 780 -13.48 -9.43 -29.25
C GLU A 780 -14.24 -9.99 -28.05
N ASP A 781 -13.52 -10.56 -27.08
CA ASP A 781 -14.08 -11.20 -25.88
C ASP A 781 -13.58 -10.53 -24.59
N LEU A 782 -13.54 -9.20 -24.54
CA LEU A 782 -13.08 -8.47 -23.37
C LEU A 782 -14.06 -8.63 -22.19
N TRP A 783 -13.57 -9.07 -21.02
CA TRP A 783 -14.35 -9.19 -19.81
C TRP A 783 -14.20 -7.97 -18.90
N GLN A 784 -15.11 -7.86 -17.92
CA GLN A 784 -15.04 -6.85 -16.85
C GLN A 784 -15.64 -7.41 -15.55
N PHE A 785 -15.34 -6.77 -14.45
CA PHE A 785 -15.98 -7.08 -13.16
C PHE A 785 -17.44 -6.65 -13.18
N PRO A 786 -18.36 -7.41 -12.57
CA PRO A 786 -19.75 -7.03 -12.45
C PRO A 786 -19.92 -5.71 -11.71
N ARG A 787 -20.95 -4.98 -12.08
CA ARG A 787 -21.40 -3.81 -11.34
C ARG A 787 -22.46 -4.21 -10.33
N GLN A 788 -22.55 -3.45 -9.24
CA GLN A 788 -23.57 -3.63 -8.22
C GLN A 788 -23.92 -2.29 -7.56
N PRO A 789 -25.10 -2.13 -6.93
CA PRO A 789 -25.41 -0.99 -6.11
C PRO A 789 -24.46 -0.93 -4.90
N GLY A 790 -23.87 0.23 -4.64
CA GLY A 790 -22.99 0.50 -3.49
C GLY A 790 -23.45 1.70 -2.68
N GLY A 791 -22.83 1.99 -1.56
CA GLY A 791 -23.26 2.98 -0.55
C GLY A 791 -23.45 4.44 -0.99
N GLY A 792 -23.35 4.76 -2.27
CA GLY A 792 -23.55 6.09 -2.86
C GLY A 792 -23.72 6.08 -4.36
N GLY A 793 -23.87 4.90 -4.99
CA GLY A 793 -24.00 4.79 -6.44
C GLY A 793 -23.76 3.36 -6.94
N ILE A 794 -23.18 3.24 -8.13
CA ILE A 794 -22.81 1.96 -8.73
C ILE A 794 -21.33 1.69 -8.39
N ALA A 795 -21.05 0.57 -7.78
CA ALA A 795 -19.70 0.11 -7.45
C ALA A 795 -19.33 -1.15 -8.26
N THR A 796 -18.05 -1.42 -8.37
CA THR A 796 -17.54 -2.69 -8.89
C THR A 796 -17.61 -3.76 -7.80
N MET A 797 -18.01 -4.97 -8.16
CA MET A 797 -18.08 -6.10 -7.23
C MET A 797 -16.67 -6.49 -6.76
N ALA A 798 -16.50 -6.65 -5.45
CA ALA A 798 -15.26 -7.15 -4.85
C ALA A 798 -15.28 -8.67 -4.78
N PRO A 799 -14.12 -9.35 -4.76
CA PRO A 799 -14.05 -10.78 -4.50
C PRO A 799 -14.55 -11.11 -3.10
N TYR A 800 -14.97 -12.34 -2.89
CA TYR A 800 -15.44 -12.80 -1.60
C TYR A 800 -15.09 -14.25 -1.33
N TYR A 801 -14.83 -14.55 -0.06
CA TYR A 801 -14.59 -15.90 0.41
C TYR A 801 -15.89 -16.64 0.60
N ILE A 802 -15.91 -17.93 0.22
CA ILE A 802 -17.06 -18.82 0.33
C ILE A 802 -16.60 -20.27 0.52
N ILE A 803 -17.31 -21.04 1.34
CA ILE A 803 -17.19 -22.50 1.35
C ILE A 803 -18.23 -23.04 0.37
N MET A 804 -17.76 -23.76 -0.64
CA MET A 804 -18.62 -24.37 -1.64
C MET A 804 -18.05 -25.69 -2.16
N ARG A 805 -18.93 -26.51 -2.71
CA ARG A 805 -18.54 -27.70 -3.46
C ARG A 805 -18.50 -27.37 -4.95
N LEU A 806 -17.36 -27.62 -5.57
CA LEU A 806 -17.24 -27.44 -7.02
C LEU A 806 -18.03 -28.51 -7.79
N PRO A 807 -18.51 -28.20 -9.01
CA PRO A 807 -19.18 -29.19 -9.86
C PRO A 807 -18.35 -30.46 -10.07
N GLY A 808 -18.91 -31.60 -9.72
CA GLY A 808 -18.27 -32.91 -9.85
C GLY A 808 -17.23 -33.25 -8.76
N GLU A 809 -17.01 -32.40 -7.77
CA GLU A 809 -16.09 -32.67 -6.65
C GLU A 809 -16.86 -33.15 -5.41
N PRO A 810 -16.27 -34.07 -4.61
CA PRO A 810 -17.01 -34.68 -3.49
C PRO A 810 -17.06 -33.82 -2.23
N GLN A 811 -16.11 -32.91 -2.04
CA GLN A 811 -15.95 -32.15 -0.81
C GLN A 811 -16.13 -30.66 -1.04
N ALA A 812 -16.64 -29.96 -0.02
CA ALA A 812 -16.67 -28.52 0.00
C ALA A 812 -15.32 -27.98 0.50
N GLU A 813 -14.84 -26.94 -0.15
CA GLU A 813 -13.58 -26.26 0.15
C GLU A 813 -13.82 -24.75 0.30
N PHE A 814 -12.84 -24.06 0.87
CA PHE A 814 -12.85 -22.61 0.99
C PHE A 814 -12.22 -21.97 -0.25
N PHE A 815 -12.95 -21.06 -0.88
CA PHE A 815 -12.55 -20.38 -2.11
C PHE A 815 -12.64 -18.88 -1.96
N LEU A 816 -11.76 -18.17 -2.66
CA LEU A 816 -11.94 -16.77 -3.00
C LEU A 816 -12.45 -16.68 -4.43
N MET A 817 -13.61 -16.06 -4.66
CA MET A 817 -14.24 -16.06 -5.99
C MET A 817 -14.72 -14.68 -6.43
N LEU A 818 -14.81 -14.52 -7.76
CA LEU A 818 -15.34 -13.33 -8.41
C LEU A 818 -16.02 -13.70 -9.72
N PRO A 819 -17.29 -13.33 -9.95
CA PRO A 819 -17.94 -13.48 -11.25
C PRO A 819 -17.37 -12.48 -12.27
N MET A 820 -17.54 -12.81 -13.56
CA MET A 820 -17.11 -12.01 -14.70
C MET A 820 -18.28 -11.77 -15.65
N VAL A 821 -18.31 -10.59 -16.28
CA VAL A 821 -19.28 -10.22 -17.29
C VAL A 821 -18.56 -9.73 -18.55
N PRO A 822 -19.14 -9.85 -19.76
CA PRO A 822 -18.56 -9.27 -20.96
C PRO A 822 -18.50 -7.75 -20.85
N SER A 823 -17.53 -7.15 -21.51
CA SER A 823 -17.46 -5.69 -21.60
C SER A 823 -18.76 -5.13 -22.18
N ARG A 824 -19.31 -4.07 -21.54
CA ARG A 824 -20.56 -3.39 -21.94
C ARG A 824 -21.86 -4.22 -21.80
N ARG A 825 -21.83 -5.36 -21.11
CA ARG A 825 -23.01 -6.16 -20.80
C ARG A 825 -23.02 -6.55 -19.34
N ASP A 826 -24.19 -6.90 -18.81
CA ASP A 826 -24.34 -7.26 -17.40
C ASP A 826 -24.68 -8.75 -17.16
N ASN A 827 -24.80 -9.55 -18.22
CA ASN A 827 -24.94 -11.01 -18.10
C ASN A 827 -23.60 -11.66 -17.73
N MET A 828 -23.61 -12.71 -16.94
CA MET A 828 -22.39 -13.45 -16.60
C MET A 828 -21.85 -14.23 -17.80
N ILE A 829 -20.52 -14.25 -17.92
CA ILE A 829 -19.79 -15.05 -18.90
C ILE A 829 -18.88 -16.10 -18.24
N ALA A 830 -18.42 -15.84 -17.04
CA ALA A 830 -17.56 -16.75 -16.29
C ALA A 830 -17.57 -16.42 -14.78
N TRP A 831 -16.99 -17.31 -14.01
CA TRP A 831 -16.56 -16.99 -12.65
C TRP A 831 -15.17 -17.57 -12.37
N LEU A 832 -14.32 -16.79 -11.73
CA LEU A 832 -12.96 -17.14 -11.34
C LEU A 832 -12.95 -17.47 -9.85
N ALA A 833 -12.25 -18.53 -9.47
CA ALA A 833 -12.06 -18.92 -8.08
C ALA A 833 -10.61 -19.34 -7.81
N ALA A 834 -10.12 -19.03 -6.61
CA ALA A 834 -8.85 -19.49 -6.08
C ALA A 834 -9.08 -20.45 -4.91
N ARG A 835 -8.47 -21.63 -4.93
CA ARG A 835 -8.54 -22.62 -3.84
C ARG A 835 -7.70 -22.15 -2.65
N CYS A 836 -8.28 -22.21 -1.45
CA CYS A 836 -7.63 -21.86 -0.20
C CYS A 836 -7.22 -23.07 0.65
N ASP A 837 -7.72 -24.26 0.34
CA ASP A 837 -7.48 -25.46 1.14
C ASP A 837 -6.41 -26.38 0.52
N ALA A 838 -5.67 -27.07 1.36
CA ALA A 838 -4.73 -28.10 0.94
C ALA A 838 -5.51 -29.37 0.47
N PRO A 839 -4.97 -30.12 -0.50
CA PRO A 839 -3.64 -30.00 -1.12
C PRO A 839 -3.59 -29.01 -2.30
N ASP A 840 -4.70 -28.45 -2.71
CA ASP A 840 -4.86 -27.67 -3.93
C ASP A 840 -4.74 -26.13 -3.71
N TYR A 841 -4.23 -25.71 -2.56
CA TYR A 841 -3.99 -24.32 -2.25
C TYR A 841 -3.29 -23.56 -3.40
N GLY A 842 -3.82 -22.40 -3.74
CA GLY A 842 -3.23 -21.51 -4.74
C GLY A 842 -3.57 -21.83 -6.20
N LYS A 843 -4.30 -22.92 -6.47
CA LYS A 843 -4.79 -23.21 -7.81
C LYS A 843 -5.99 -22.34 -8.14
N LEU A 844 -5.92 -21.66 -9.27
CA LEU A 844 -7.02 -20.88 -9.82
C LEU A 844 -7.80 -21.69 -10.85
N ILE A 845 -9.11 -21.52 -10.84
CA ILE A 845 -10.04 -22.18 -11.76
C ILE A 845 -10.98 -21.11 -12.29
N VAL A 846 -11.20 -21.13 -13.60
CA VAL A 846 -12.26 -20.34 -14.23
C VAL A 846 -13.31 -21.29 -14.81
N TYR A 847 -14.58 -21.01 -14.53
CA TYR A 847 -15.70 -21.70 -15.15
C TYR A 847 -16.36 -20.77 -16.15
N GLU A 848 -16.41 -21.19 -17.41
CA GLU A 848 -16.92 -20.40 -18.53
C GLU A 848 -18.33 -20.87 -18.90
N PHE A 849 -19.25 -19.92 -19.08
CA PHE A 849 -20.61 -20.19 -19.50
C PHE A 849 -20.72 -20.33 -21.03
N PRO A 850 -21.63 -21.17 -21.54
CA PRO A 850 -21.93 -21.23 -22.96
C PRO A 850 -22.40 -19.86 -23.47
N LYS A 851 -21.82 -19.39 -24.56
CA LYS A 851 -22.15 -18.07 -25.14
C LYS A 851 -23.59 -17.95 -25.63
N GLU A 852 -24.22 -19.10 -25.88
CA GLU A 852 -25.62 -19.20 -26.34
C GLU A 852 -26.63 -19.11 -25.20
N LYS A 853 -26.22 -19.27 -23.96
CA LYS A 853 -27.10 -19.19 -22.77
C LYS A 853 -27.00 -17.82 -22.11
N LEU A 854 -28.15 -17.25 -21.77
CA LEU A 854 -28.22 -16.06 -20.93
C LEU A 854 -28.17 -16.48 -19.46
N VAL A 855 -27.04 -16.16 -18.79
CA VAL A 855 -26.91 -16.28 -17.34
C VAL A 855 -26.95 -14.87 -16.76
N TYR A 856 -27.92 -14.60 -15.89
CA TYR A 856 -28.09 -13.27 -15.32
C TYR A 856 -26.88 -12.88 -14.46
N GLY A 857 -26.36 -11.69 -14.68
CA GLY A 857 -25.30 -11.15 -13.83
C GLY A 857 -25.86 -10.44 -12.58
N PRO A 858 -25.00 -10.13 -11.60
CA PRO A 858 -25.41 -9.52 -10.34
C PRO A 858 -26.25 -8.26 -10.52
N PHE A 859 -25.87 -7.37 -11.45
CA PHE A 859 -26.60 -6.13 -11.70
C PHE A 859 -28.01 -6.35 -12.29
N GLN A 860 -28.18 -7.40 -13.10
CA GLN A 860 -29.47 -7.77 -13.65
C GLN A 860 -30.41 -8.37 -12.58
N ILE A 861 -29.86 -9.21 -11.69
CA ILE A 861 -30.61 -9.75 -10.54
C ILE A 861 -31.00 -8.62 -9.58
N GLU A 862 -30.12 -7.68 -9.31
CA GLU A 862 -30.43 -6.49 -8.51
C GLU A 862 -31.57 -5.64 -9.14
N ALA A 863 -31.56 -5.49 -10.45
CA ALA A 863 -32.67 -4.83 -11.16
C ALA A 863 -33.98 -5.58 -10.97
N ARG A 864 -33.97 -6.92 -11.05
CA ARG A 864 -35.16 -7.78 -10.80
C ARG A 864 -35.65 -7.67 -9.36
N ILE A 865 -34.75 -7.67 -8.39
CA ILE A 865 -35.10 -7.44 -6.97
C ILE A 865 -35.85 -6.11 -6.82
N ASN A 866 -35.34 -5.05 -7.44
CA ASN A 866 -35.96 -3.72 -7.39
C ASN A 866 -37.29 -3.63 -8.17
N GLN A 867 -37.47 -4.46 -9.18
CA GLN A 867 -38.72 -4.55 -9.95
C GLN A 867 -39.80 -5.40 -9.26
N SER A 868 -39.44 -6.27 -8.31
CA SER A 868 -40.41 -7.04 -7.54
C SER A 868 -41.28 -6.11 -6.70
N THR A 869 -42.60 -6.12 -6.97
CA THR A 869 -43.56 -5.23 -6.29
C THR A 869 -43.55 -5.44 -4.79
N GLU A 870 -43.56 -6.71 -4.35
CA GLU A 870 -43.56 -7.09 -2.93
C GLU A 870 -42.33 -6.55 -2.22
N ILE A 871 -41.14 -6.79 -2.79
CA ILE A 871 -39.86 -6.37 -2.21
C ILE A 871 -39.74 -4.86 -2.19
N SER A 872 -40.06 -4.21 -3.31
CA SER A 872 -39.94 -2.74 -3.46
C SER A 872 -40.89 -2.00 -2.51
N GLN A 873 -42.14 -2.47 -2.36
CA GLN A 873 -43.08 -1.91 -1.40
C GLN A 873 -42.58 -2.04 0.03
N GLN A 874 -42.10 -3.23 0.41
CA GLN A 874 -41.60 -3.47 1.76
C GLN A 874 -40.38 -2.60 2.10
N ILE A 875 -39.42 -2.47 1.21
CA ILE A 875 -38.25 -1.61 1.37
C ILE A 875 -38.65 -0.13 1.49
N THR A 876 -39.61 0.30 0.64
CA THR A 876 -40.12 1.68 0.68
C THR A 876 -40.80 1.97 2.01
N LEU A 877 -41.63 1.06 2.47
CA LEU A 877 -42.34 1.18 3.76
C LEU A 877 -41.35 1.33 4.91
N TRP A 878 -40.33 0.50 4.99
CA TRP A 878 -39.33 0.58 6.05
C TRP A 878 -38.56 1.88 6.03
N ASN A 879 -38.14 2.36 4.86
CA ASN A 879 -37.42 3.63 4.72
C ASN A 879 -38.30 4.84 5.08
N GLN A 880 -39.64 4.75 4.96
CA GLN A 880 -40.57 5.80 5.37
C GLN A 880 -40.92 5.77 6.87
N MET A 881 -40.74 4.62 7.54
CA MET A 881 -41.09 4.43 8.95
C MET A 881 -39.94 4.73 9.93
N GLY A 882 -38.96 5.57 9.55
CA GLY A 882 -37.84 5.95 10.40
C GLY A 882 -36.77 4.86 10.55
N SER A 883 -36.71 3.95 9.59
CA SER A 883 -35.67 2.94 9.47
C SER A 883 -34.91 3.10 8.15
N ARG A 884 -33.66 2.71 8.12
CA ARG A 884 -32.83 2.66 6.91
C ARG A 884 -32.58 1.21 6.53
N VAL A 885 -32.94 0.85 5.33
CA VAL A 885 -32.60 -0.45 4.76
C VAL A 885 -31.16 -0.43 4.28
N ILE A 886 -30.36 -1.39 4.71
CA ILE A 886 -28.99 -1.65 4.27
C ILE A 886 -28.99 -3.00 3.58
N ARG A 887 -28.52 -3.06 2.33
CA ARG A 887 -28.26 -4.32 1.62
C ARG A 887 -26.82 -4.76 1.86
N GLY A 888 -26.56 -6.04 1.72
CA GLY A 888 -25.21 -6.57 1.75
C GLY A 888 -24.33 -5.89 0.69
N ALA A 889 -23.02 -5.81 0.94
CA ALA A 889 -22.06 -5.20 0.03
C ALA A 889 -21.99 -5.93 -1.31
N ASN A 890 -22.25 -7.26 -1.31
CA ASN A 890 -22.26 -8.10 -2.50
C ASN A 890 -23.57 -8.89 -2.61
N LEU A 891 -24.16 -8.93 -3.79
CA LEU A 891 -25.08 -10.00 -4.17
C LEU A 891 -24.25 -11.27 -4.41
N LEU A 892 -24.35 -12.24 -3.52
CA LEU A 892 -23.58 -13.47 -3.62
C LEU A 892 -24.06 -14.30 -4.81
N VAL A 893 -23.15 -14.67 -5.67
CA VAL A 893 -23.33 -15.59 -6.79
C VAL A 893 -22.80 -16.94 -6.35
N ILE A 894 -23.64 -17.93 -6.24
CA ILE A 894 -23.31 -19.21 -5.61
C ILE A 894 -23.53 -20.33 -6.63
N PRO A 895 -22.46 -20.90 -7.19
CA PRO A 895 -22.55 -22.08 -8.02
C PRO A 895 -22.99 -23.28 -7.18
N ILE A 896 -24.01 -23.99 -7.62
CA ILE A 896 -24.49 -25.26 -7.03
C ILE A 896 -24.65 -26.26 -8.16
N GLU A 897 -23.76 -27.25 -8.23
CA GLU A 897 -23.65 -28.16 -9.38
C GLU A 897 -23.52 -27.33 -10.68
N ASN A 898 -24.46 -27.53 -11.61
CA ASN A 898 -24.50 -26.80 -12.89
C ASN A 898 -25.50 -25.63 -12.87
N SER A 899 -25.83 -25.08 -11.70
CA SER A 899 -26.81 -24.01 -11.53
C SER A 899 -26.22 -22.84 -10.73
N ILE A 900 -26.82 -21.68 -10.84
CA ILE A 900 -26.39 -20.47 -10.09
C ILE A 900 -27.55 -20.02 -9.19
N LEU A 901 -27.30 -19.96 -7.90
CA LEU A 901 -28.15 -19.34 -6.89
C LEU A 901 -27.61 -17.96 -6.54
N TYR A 902 -28.50 -16.98 -6.39
CA TYR A 902 -28.17 -15.63 -5.96
C TYR A 902 -28.76 -15.38 -4.58
N VAL A 903 -27.97 -14.85 -3.65
CA VAL A 903 -28.43 -14.53 -2.30
C VAL A 903 -27.92 -13.17 -1.87
N THR A 904 -28.78 -12.34 -1.29
CA THR A 904 -28.38 -11.09 -0.66
C THR A 904 -29.13 -10.89 0.67
N PRO A 905 -28.42 -10.62 1.77
CA PRO A 905 -29.03 -10.27 3.05
C PRO A 905 -29.54 -8.81 3.03
N LEU A 906 -30.59 -8.58 3.82
CA LEU A 906 -31.18 -7.27 4.02
C LEU A 906 -31.23 -6.93 5.50
N TYR A 907 -30.56 -5.84 5.87
CA TYR A 907 -30.50 -5.35 7.24
C TYR A 907 -31.37 -4.13 7.41
N LEU A 908 -31.94 -4.00 8.59
CA LEU A 908 -32.69 -2.84 9.00
C LEU A 908 -31.97 -2.13 10.14
N ARG A 909 -31.74 -0.84 9.99
CA ARG A 909 -31.17 0.02 11.03
C ARG A 909 -32.11 1.16 11.32
N ALA A 910 -32.40 1.43 12.59
CA ALA A 910 -33.17 2.61 12.97
C ALA A 910 -32.43 3.88 12.54
N GLU A 911 -33.14 4.93 12.12
CA GLU A 911 -32.58 6.16 11.59
C GLU A 911 -31.59 6.83 12.58
N HIS A 912 -31.92 6.79 13.87
CA HIS A 912 -31.07 7.28 14.95
C HIS A 912 -30.36 6.17 15.73
N GLY A 913 -30.40 4.92 15.25
CA GLY A 913 -29.74 3.75 15.83
C GLY A 913 -28.47 3.37 15.07
N HIS A 914 -27.53 2.73 15.78
CA HIS A 914 -26.29 2.23 15.17
C HIS A 914 -26.25 0.70 15.08
N LEU A 915 -27.33 0.00 15.42
CA LEU A 915 -27.40 -1.46 15.43
C LEU A 915 -28.16 -1.99 14.21
N PRO A 916 -27.49 -2.51 13.18
CA PRO A 916 -28.13 -3.18 12.06
C PRO A 916 -28.63 -4.58 12.48
N GLU A 917 -29.87 -4.92 12.11
CA GLU A 917 -30.47 -6.23 12.34
C GLU A 917 -30.74 -6.93 11.01
N LEU A 918 -30.36 -8.20 10.88
CA LEU A 918 -30.66 -9.04 9.71
C LEU A 918 -32.15 -9.43 9.71
N LYS A 919 -32.93 -8.71 8.93
CA LYS A 919 -34.40 -8.90 8.90
C LYS A 919 -34.88 -9.82 7.80
N ARG A 920 -34.25 -9.81 6.62
CA ARG A 920 -34.69 -10.61 5.46
C ARG A 920 -33.49 -11.16 4.70
N VAL A 921 -33.77 -12.23 4.00
CA VAL A 921 -32.86 -12.80 2.98
C VAL A 921 -33.61 -12.82 1.66
N ILE A 922 -33.01 -12.26 0.65
CA ILE A 922 -33.49 -12.32 -0.72
C ILE A 922 -32.72 -13.42 -1.43
N ALA A 923 -33.45 -14.36 -2.03
CA ALA A 923 -32.87 -15.39 -2.86
C ALA A 923 -33.46 -15.31 -4.27
N ALA A 924 -32.62 -15.55 -5.29
CA ALA A 924 -33.06 -15.58 -6.68
C ALA A 924 -32.48 -16.78 -7.42
N TYR A 925 -33.30 -17.37 -8.28
CA TYR A 925 -32.95 -18.47 -9.16
C TYR A 925 -33.67 -18.33 -10.50
N GLY A 926 -32.91 -18.28 -11.59
CA GLY A 926 -33.49 -18.00 -12.89
C GLY A 926 -34.22 -16.66 -12.93
N GLU A 927 -35.56 -16.74 -13.16
CA GLU A 927 -36.44 -15.56 -13.19
C GLU A 927 -37.13 -15.26 -11.86
N HIS A 928 -37.08 -16.19 -10.92
CA HIS A 928 -37.81 -16.11 -9.66
C HIS A 928 -36.97 -15.38 -8.60
N VAL A 929 -37.60 -14.46 -7.88
CA VAL A 929 -36.99 -13.70 -6.79
C VAL A 929 -37.94 -13.71 -5.60
N VAL A 930 -37.45 -14.13 -4.45
CA VAL A 930 -38.24 -14.22 -3.21
C VAL A 930 -37.50 -13.52 -2.05
N MET A 931 -38.27 -12.97 -1.12
CA MET A 931 -37.77 -12.39 0.12
C MET A 931 -38.48 -13.02 1.32
N LYS A 932 -37.68 -13.61 2.24
CA LYS A 932 -38.22 -14.25 3.46
C LYS A 932 -37.38 -13.88 4.69
N GLU A 933 -37.77 -14.34 5.87
CA GLU A 933 -37.07 -14.05 7.12
C GLU A 933 -35.77 -14.83 7.27
N THR A 934 -35.72 -16.01 6.75
CA THR A 934 -34.58 -16.93 6.79
C THR A 934 -34.22 -17.42 5.41
N LEU A 935 -32.96 -17.86 5.25
CA LEU A 935 -32.50 -18.47 3.99
C LEU A 935 -33.28 -19.75 3.67
N ALA A 936 -33.57 -20.59 4.68
CA ALA A 936 -34.31 -21.82 4.50
C ALA A 936 -35.73 -21.57 3.97
N GLU A 937 -36.44 -20.58 4.51
CA GLU A 937 -37.76 -20.17 4.00
C GLU A 937 -37.68 -19.59 2.59
N ALA A 938 -36.63 -18.78 2.30
CA ALA A 938 -36.44 -18.22 0.97
C ALA A 938 -36.19 -19.32 -0.08
N LEU A 939 -35.33 -20.28 0.23
CA LEU A 939 -35.09 -21.44 -0.63
C LEU A 939 -36.37 -22.29 -0.81
N SER A 940 -37.08 -22.53 0.27
CA SER A 940 -38.34 -23.28 0.20
C SER A 940 -39.38 -22.60 -0.71
N ALA A 941 -39.57 -21.28 -0.54
CA ALA A 941 -40.52 -20.52 -1.35
C ALA A 941 -40.07 -20.46 -2.84
N LEU A 942 -38.78 -20.34 -3.10
CA LEU A 942 -38.24 -20.28 -4.44
C LEU A 942 -38.55 -21.52 -5.28
N PHE A 943 -38.52 -22.72 -4.66
CA PHE A 943 -38.79 -24.00 -5.35
C PHE A 943 -40.27 -24.38 -5.40
N ILE A 944 -41.09 -23.90 -4.48
CA ILE A 944 -42.54 -24.03 -4.57
C ILE A 944 -43.08 -23.21 -5.75
N GLU A 945 -42.61 -21.98 -5.94
CA GLU A 945 -43.04 -21.11 -7.04
C GLU A 945 -42.53 -21.59 -8.41
N SER A 946 -41.36 -22.26 -8.45
CA SER A 946 -40.79 -22.79 -9.70
C SER A 946 -41.41 -24.12 -10.18
N GLY A 947 -42.42 -24.65 -9.48
CA GLY A 947 -43.12 -25.91 -9.86
C GLY A 947 -42.27 -27.17 -9.64
N ALA A 948 -41.09 -27.06 -9.04
CA ALA A 948 -40.20 -28.16 -8.69
C ALA A 948 -40.45 -28.69 -7.26
N ALA A 949 -41.68 -28.58 -6.75
CA ALA A 949 -42.02 -29.12 -5.44
C ALA A 949 -41.83 -30.64 -5.45
N PRO A 950 -41.04 -31.23 -4.56
CA PRO A 950 -41.13 -32.66 -4.33
C PRO A 950 -42.56 -32.95 -3.88
N ALA A 951 -43.15 -34.00 -4.43
CA ALA A 951 -44.30 -34.61 -3.77
C ALA A 951 -43.82 -34.91 -2.35
N VAL A 952 -44.26 -34.12 -1.40
CA VAL A 952 -44.07 -34.41 0.02
C VAL A 952 -44.84 -35.68 0.24
N SER A 953 -44.13 -36.80 0.29
CA SER A 953 -44.66 -38.02 0.89
C SER A 953 -44.87 -37.68 2.36
N THR A 954 -46.04 -37.13 2.66
CA THR A 954 -46.60 -37.06 4.00
C THR A 954 -46.92 -38.47 4.43
N THR A 955 -45.91 -39.22 4.81
CA THR A 955 -46.04 -40.33 5.74
C THR A 955 -45.59 -39.88 7.11
N THR A 956 -46.20 -38.80 7.59
CA THR A 956 -46.42 -38.68 9.04
C THR A 956 -47.74 -39.33 9.25
N GLU A 957 -47.79 -40.53 9.83
CA GLU A 957 -48.96 -41.06 10.50
C GLU A 957 -49.43 -39.98 11.47
N GLU A 958 -50.35 -39.11 11.00
CA GLU A 958 -51.25 -38.39 11.91
C GLU A 958 -52.05 -39.41 12.66
N ARG A 959 -51.60 -39.75 13.86
CA ARG A 959 -52.53 -40.23 14.86
C ARG A 959 -53.62 -39.16 14.98
N PRO A 960 -54.89 -39.46 14.65
CA PRO A 960 -55.98 -38.50 14.81
C PRO A 960 -56.01 -38.15 16.30
N VAL A 961 -55.66 -36.93 16.67
CA VAL A 961 -55.96 -36.40 17.98
C VAL A 961 -57.48 -36.22 18.03
N THR A 962 -58.19 -37.29 18.42
CA THR A 962 -59.61 -37.26 18.67
C THR A 962 -59.84 -36.94 20.14
N GLY A 963 -60.09 -35.67 20.44
CA GLY A 963 -60.42 -35.15 21.75
C GLY A 963 -61.22 -33.86 21.66
N PRO A 964 -62.04 -33.54 22.66
CA PRO A 964 -62.91 -32.37 22.65
C PRO A 964 -62.15 -31.04 22.41
N ALA A 965 -60.88 -30.98 22.73
CA ALA A 965 -60.04 -29.81 22.50
C ALA A 965 -59.67 -29.60 21.02
N ALA A 966 -59.42 -30.71 20.27
CA ALA A 966 -59.10 -30.66 18.84
C ALA A 966 -60.28 -30.25 17.99
N SER A 967 -61.49 -30.69 18.38
CA SER A 967 -62.76 -30.30 17.76
C SER A 967 -63.02 -28.81 17.88
N ARG A 968 -62.80 -28.23 19.05
CA ARG A 968 -62.98 -26.80 19.30
C ARG A 968 -61.91 -25.91 18.64
N ALA A 969 -60.68 -26.37 18.57
CA ALA A 969 -59.63 -25.67 17.82
C ALA A 969 -59.99 -25.57 16.32
N ARG A 970 -60.57 -26.65 15.72
CA ARG A 970 -61.07 -26.60 14.35
C ARG A 970 -62.24 -25.64 14.22
N GLU A 971 -63.18 -25.65 15.17
CA GLU A 971 -64.33 -24.73 15.15
C GLU A 971 -63.87 -23.26 15.28
N ALA A 972 -62.88 -22.96 16.12
CA ALA A 972 -62.30 -21.63 16.24
C ALA A 972 -61.63 -21.18 14.92
N LEU A 973 -60.93 -22.10 14.22
CA LEU A 973 -60.32 -21.83 12.92
C LEU A 973 -61.39 -21.61 11.83
N ASP A 974 -62.48 -22.36 11.84
CA ASP A 974 -63.56 -22.15 10.92
C ASP A 974 -64.28 -20.81 11.14
N ARG A 975 -64.46 -20.37 12.39
CA ARG A 975 -64.96 -19.00 12.72
C ARG A 975 -64.01 -17.91 12.24
N TYR A 976 -62.71 -18.12 12.41
CA TYR A 976 -61.71 -17.20 11.89
C TYR A 976 -61.82 -17.08 10.35
N ASN A 977 -61.83 -18.16 9.64
CA ASN A 977 -61.95 -18.17 8.16
C ASN A 977 -63.25 -17.49 7.69
N GLN A 978 -64.37 -17.73 8.38
CA GLN A 978 -65.64 -17.04 8.11
C GLN A 978 -65.54 -15.54 8.38
N ALA A 979 -64.87 -15.14 9.44
CA ALA A 979 -64.63 -13.71 9.72
C ALA A 979 -63.82 -13.05 8.60
N VAL A 980 -62.74 -13.70 8.14
CA VAL A 980 -61.90 -13.17 7.05
C VAL A 980 -62.69 -13.03 5.75
N GLU A 981 -63.54 -14.01 5.40
CA GLU A 981 -64.38 -13.94 4.19
C GLU A 981 -65.47 -12.84 4.29
N ARG A 982 -66.03 -12.61 5.48
CA ARG A 982 -66.94 -11.48 5.74
C ARG A 982 -66.20 -10.14 5.60
N LEU A 983 -64.99 -10.04 6.11
CA LEU A 983 -64.15 -8.84 5.98
C LEU A 983 -63.87 -8.55 4.50
N LYS A 984 -63.49 -9.55 3.71
CA LYS A 984 -63.23 -9.41 2.26
C LYS A 984 -64.46 -8.96 1.48
N SER A 985 -65.65 -9.37 1.92
CA SER A 985 -66.91 -8.95 1.31
C SER A 985 -67.43 -7.59 1.79
N GLY A 986 -66.71 -6.90 2.69
CA GLY A 986 -67.11 -5.59 3.25
C GLY A 986 -68.19 -5.67 4.32
N ASP A 987 -68.55 -6.87 4.80
CA ASP A 987 -69.54 -7.09 5.86
C ASP A 987 -68.95 -6.98 7.24
N TRP A 988 -68.69 -5.76 7.70
CA TRP A 988 -68.08 -5.47 9.00
C TRP A 988 -68.87 -6.00 10.20
N LYS A 989 -70.20 -6.01 10.08
CA LYS A 989 -71.05 -6.55 11.12
C LYS A 989 -70.92 -8.07 11.22
N GLY A 990 -70.92 -8.75 10.08
CA GLY A 990 -70.70 -10.21 10.03
C GLY A 990 -69.30 -10.62 10.48
N PHE A 991 -68.30 -9.81 10.13
CA PHE A 991 -66.94 -9.98 10.62
C PHE A 991 -66.88 -9.91 12.16
N GLY A 992 -67.42 -8.84 12.77
CA GLY A 992 -67.45 -8.70 14.23
C GLY A 992 -68.11 -9.88 14.94
N THR A 993 -69.25 -10.35 14.41
CA THR A 993 -69.94 -11.46 14.99
C THR A 993 -69.17 -12.80 14.95
N GLN A 994 -68.52 -13.11 13.87
CA GLN A 994 -67.68 -14.32 13.74
C GLN A 994 -66.40 -14.22 14.57
N PHE A 995 -65.84 -13.04 14.68
CA PHE A 995 -64.62 -12.80 15.44
C PHE A 995 -64.87 -12.90 16.95
N ASP A 996 -65.99 -12.40 17.45
CA ASP A 996 -66.39 -12.53 18.84
C ASP A 996 -66.68 -13.99 19.17
N ALA A 997 -67.37 -14.74 18.30
CA ALA A 997 -67.64 -16.19 18.49
C ALA A 997 -66.34 -17.00 18.54
N MET A 998 -65.33 -16.66 17.72
CA MET A 998 -64.00 -17.26 17.78
C MET A 998 -63.33 -16.96 19.13
N ARG A 999 -63.37 -15.71 19.59
CA ARG A 999 -62.78 -15.25 20.86
C ARG A 999 -63.40 -16.02 22.04
N GLU A 1000 -64.72 -16.18 22.08
CA GLU A 1000 -65.43 -16.96 23.12
C GLU A 1000 -64.98 -18.42 23.16
N LEU A 1001 -64.82 -19.06 22.02
CA LEU A 1001 -64.30 -20.43 21.93
C LEU A 1001 -62.85 -20.52 22.46
N LEU A 1002 -61.99 -19.59 22.11
CA LEU A 1002 -60.60 -19.56 22.59
C LEU A 1002 -60.51 -19.27 24.11
N GLU A 1003 -61.38 -18.38 24.65
CA GLU A 1003 -61.44 -18.10 26.07
C GLU A 1003 -61.98 -19.29 26.87
N GLU A 1004 -62.95 -20.05 26.28
CA GLU A 1004 -63.44 -21.27 26.89
C GLU A 1004 -62.39 -22.40 26.89
N MET A 1005 -61.60 -22.52 25.79
CA MET A 1005 -60.48 -23.44 25.73
C MET A 1005 -59.38 -23.06 26.77
N ASN A 1006 -59.08 -21.79 26.93
CA ASN A 1006 -58.10 -21.32 27.90
C ASN A 1006 -58.58 -21.56 29.35
N ARG A 1007 -59.84 -21.29 29.67
CA ARG A 1007 -60.43 -21.59 31.00
C ARG A 1007 -60.38 -23.07 31.38
N ARG A 1008 -60.47 -23.96 30.37
CA ARG A 1008 -60.39 -25.41 30.60
C ARG A 1008 -58.96 -25.93 30.68
N SER A 1009 -58.00 -25.21 30.08
CA SER A 1009 -56.58 -25.55 30.18
C SER A 1009 -55.94 -25.10 31.49
N THR A 1010 -56.45 -24.07 32.11
CA THR A 1010 -55.97 -23.52 33.39
C THR A 1010 -56.65 -24.10 34.63
N GLY A 1011 -57.55 -25.06 34.48
CA GLY A 1011 -58.34 -25.73 35.53
C GLY A 1011 -57.81 -27.10 35.95
N HIS A 1012 -56.50 -27.37 35.82
CA HIS A 1012 -55.84 -28.54 36.42
C HIS A 1012 -54.61 -28.06 37.19
#